data_c56dd1a6af687699f62f73c6e678247a
#
_entry.id   c56dd1a6af687699f62f73c6e678247a
#
_cell.length_a   1.000
_cell.length_b   1.000
_cell.length_c   1.000
_cell.angle_alpha   90.00
_cell.angle_beta   90.00
_cell.angle_gamma   90.00
#
_symmetry.space_group_name_H-M   'P 1'
#
loop_
_entity.id
_entity.type
_entity.pdbx_description
1 polymer ?
#
loop_
_entity_poly.entity_id
_entity_poly.type
_entity_poly.pdbx_seq_one_letter_code
_entity_poly.pdbx_strand_id
1 'polypeptide(L)'
;SINIMDEVGNPHSLTLNYWVEADHDLNLNGEPDDEEYVNKSVYNSTDASSKTFTTYIDHSRNPNMGRVSYYWSGGDRAGNELYHLATIDGETFSYEKGPGYLRDDATFRTRKDSTAEFTGLDWHNHVDGQAVYAGQTQQITLGLIDANTAIDFEYVSLVFDFEGPNPLTDRQVISYSGFTNSFTSESDYIHLQSNTRMVESISSTGLPLILLNFEFIFDWSWPDEDISDLVLMYKERGSEYPTQHIIVNHTFFVENDIVLSPSDFEVLDISEPRLGPVADGSRIRNDDRLEFSGRVVYENSNVPISKDESIVVEVFDGQHIWSDGSLSEDGDYSIEVPLSSASALINSPTRTCLISIKDIPGTGQDMTGQSISTTLRLVVDSTAPRVLTRTAPVNLIDISSISDLSQVAVSFNGTEDADLTGSEQVVHWVMKDSSRTVTIGAGESILGRQQSGQDVSWTGTVDLTNGGTLSFREGDWVGFYLTGWDAAGNEFPEISNSEASPIPEFASVDTDFERQWVRLGATGPELTVIGLNLDDDHVSPGQKVKIEALVSNSGGSTSAQFRVAFYEGEATEPFDVSTLNSIQSGEILIVSTTWSARENVERIRVVVDPDDLIIEVNNENNGAEHAVSVVYGSYLGWLDSPREQPLVWLFVIISLVTLVAIGVTASRTAVTFDEDHLMDDDWEEDHEDDEFDEYDED
;
A
#
# COMPACT_ATOMS: atom_id res chain seq x y z
N SER A 1 31.00 41.52 40.38
CA SER A 1 31.87 42.39 39.55
C SER A 1 31.07 43.47 38.87
N ILE A 2 31.71 44.60 38.60
CA ILE A 2 31.14 45.69 37.83
C ILE A 2 32.10 46.06 36.69
N ASN A 3 31.54 46.34 35.51
CA ASN A 3 32.30 46.85 34.38
C ASN A 3 31.98 48.32 34.19
N ILE A 4 33.00 49.17 34.16
CA ILE A 4 32.87 50.60 34.02
C ILE A 4 33.54 51.05 32.74
N MET A 5 32.87 51.89 31.99
CA MET A 5 33.40 52.58 30.81
C MET A 5 33.40 54.08 31.09
N ASP A 6 34.57 54.68 30.92
CA ASP A 6 34.78 56.11 30.97
C ASP A 6 35.82 56.52 29.90
N GLU A 7 35.53 57.54 29.12
CA GLU A 7 36.37 57.94 28.00
C GLU A 7 37.66 58.70 28.47
N VAL A 8 37.64 59.33 29.63
CA VAL A 8 38.68 60.30 30.00
C VAL A 8 39.24 60.11 31.39
N GLY A 9 38.63 59.43 32.28
CA GLY A 9 39.04 59.44 33.67
C GLY A 9 38.73 58.22 34.49
N ASN A 10 38.87 57.04 33.97
CA ASN A 10 38.54 55.79 34.63
C ASN A 10 38.99 55.72 36.09
N PRO A 11 38.17 55.40 37.08
CA PRO A 11 38.55 55.29 38.47
C PRO A 11 39.60 54.19 38.66
N HIS A 12 40.51 54.40 39.64
CA HIS A 12 41.42 53.36 40.07
C HIS A 12 40.87 52.50 41.22
N SER A 13 39.88 53.00 41.89
CA SER A 13 39.22 52.31 42.96
C SER A 13 37.74 52.62 43.01
N LEU A 14 36.98 51.62 43.30
CA LEU A 14 35.55 51.74 43.61
C LEU A 14 35.30 51.10 44.99
N THR A 15 34.20 51.45 45.60
CA THR A 15 33.77 50.87 46.88
C THR A 15 32.57 49.97 46.61
N LEU A 16 32.69 48.70 46.92
CA LEU A 16 31.56 47.81 47.06
C LEU A 16 30.90 48.04 48.39
N ASN A 17 29.67 48.44 48.42
CA ASN A 17 28.88 48.54 49.64
C ASN A 17 27.95 47.31 49.64
N TYR A 18 27.99 46.55 50.70
CA TYR A 18 27.16 45.35 50.79
C TYR A 18 26.59 45.13 52.15
N TRP A 19 25.47 44.50 52.24
CA TRP A 19 24.79 44.14 53.47
C TRP A 19 24.40 42.65 53.37
N VAL A 20 24.58 41.91 54.41
CA VAL A 20 24.21 40.50 54.57
C VAL A 20 23.28 40.42 55.75
N GLU A 21 22.04 39.95 55.51
CA GLU A 21 20.98 39.89 56.54
C GLU A 21 21.45 39.22 57.85
N ALA A 22 22.12 38.08 57.75
CA ALA A 22 22.59 37.31 58.92
C ALA A 22 23.68 37.97 59.73
N ASP A 23 24.48 38.89 59.12
CA ASP A 23 25.66 39.48 59.73
C ASP A 23 25.49 40.95 60.08
N HIS A 24 24.62 41.66 59.28
CA HIS A 24 24.60 43.11 59.32
C HIS A 24 23.23 43.70 59.69
N ASP A 25 22.14 42.89 59.72
CA ASP A 25 20.83 43.34 60.15
C ASP A 25 20.81 43.51 61.64
N LEU A 26 21.29 44.66 62.11
CA LEU A 26 21.46 44.98 63.56
C LEU A 26 20.12 45.23 64.25
N ASN A 27 19.15 45.67 63.56
CA ASN A 27 17.83 45.98 64.08
C ASN A 27 16.76 44.91 63.86
N LEU A 28 17.14 43.83 63.18
CA LEU A 28 16.31 42.66 62.91
C LEU A 28 15.00 43.01 62.12
N ASN A 29 15.07 44.03 61.26
CA ASN A 29 13.93 44.43 60.44
C ASN A 29 13.88 43.70 59.08
N GLY A 30 14.94 42.95 58.70
CA GLY A 30 15.08 42.25 57.45
C GLY A 30 15.31 43.16 56.26
N GLU A 31 15.57 44.44 56.42
CA GLU A 31 15.85 45.42 55.41
C GLU A 31 17.18 46.11 55.61
N PRO A 32 18.00 46.38 54.60
CA PRO A 32 19.28 47.01 54.71
C PRO A 32 19.12 48.52 54.98
N ASP A 33 19.62 48.98 56.13
CA ASP A 33 19.73 50.39 56.47
C ASP A 33 21.09 50.94 56.06
N ASP A 34 21.20 52.26 55.84
CA ASP A 34 22.41 52.88 55.35
C ASP A 34 23.63 52.67 56.30
N GLU A 35 23.35 52.57 57.55
CA GLU A 35 24.38 52.43 58.60
C GLU A 35 24.89 50.98 58.72
N GLU A 36 24.18 50.01 58.12
CA GLU A 36 24.44 48.59 58.16
C GLU A 36 25.27 48.09 56.99
N TYR A 37 25.52 48.92 55.99
CA TYR A 37 26.35 48.55 54.87
C TYR A 37 27.83 48.49 55.21
N VAL A 38 28.47 47.38 54.85
CA VAL A 38 29.93 47.25 54.92
C VAL A 38 30.55 47.77 53.62
N ASN A 39 31.58 48.58 53.77
CA ASN A 39 32.29 49.23 52.68
C ASN A 39 33.61 48.51 52.38
N LYS A 40 33.79 48.07 51.12
CA LYS A 40 35.02 47.41 50.70
C LYS A 40 35.59 48.07 49.47
N SER A 41 36.78 48.69 49.57
CA SER A 41 37.49 49.31 48.49
C SER A 41 38.09 48.27 47.54
N VAL A 42 37.82 48.38 46.23
CA VAL A 42 38.34 47.49 45.23
C VAL A 42 39.15 48.27 44.22
N TYR A 43 40.38 47.81 43.98
CA TYR A 43 41.34 48.51 43.10
C TYR A 43 41.53 47.82 41.75
N ASN A 44 41.55 48.60 40.69
CA ASN A 44 41.96 48.17 39.38
C ASN A 44 42.83 49.25 38.74
N SER A 45 44.14 49.03 38.68
CA SER A 45 45.14 49.99 38.22
C SER A 45 45.36 50.00 36.68
N THR A 46 44.61 49.23 35.92
CA THR A 46 44.75 49.22 34.44
C THR A 46 44.28 50.55 33.85
N ASP A 47 45.00 51.08 32.90
CA ASP A 47 44.60 52.28 32.15
C ASP A 47 43.84 51.91 30.86
N ALA A 48 42.70 51.31 31.02
CA ALA A 48 41.80 50.91 29.92
C ALA A 48 40.56 51.79 29.91
N SER A 49 39.97 52.02 28.75
CA SER A 49 38.70 52.75 28.64
C SER A 49 37.50 51.96 29.19
N SER A 50 37.68 50.65 29.36
CA SER A 50 36.71 49.80 30.08
C SER A 50 37.46 49.02 31.14
N LYS A 51 36.97 49.05 32.38
CA LYS A 51 37.58 48.38 33.54
C LYS A 51 36.55 47.51 34.22
N THR A 52 36.94 46.28 34.58
CA THR A 52 36.17 45.42 35.42
C THR A 52 36.73 45.40 36.84
N PHE A 53 35.91 45.74 37.81
CA PHE A 53 36.21 45.63 39.22
C PHE A 53 35.54 44.38 39.77
N THR A 54 36.32 43.50 40.40
CA THR A 54 35.83 42.23 40.93
C THR A 54 36.30 42.09 42.39
N THR A 55 35.41 41.68 43.25
CA THR A 55 35.70 41.37 44.65
C THR A 55 34.68 40.37 45.19
N TYR A 56 34.90 39.96 46.44
CA TYR A 56 33.99 39.03 47.10
C TYR A 56 33.28 39.79 48.23
N ILE A 57 32.03 39.40 48.49
CA ILE A 57 31.28 39.83 49.69
C ILE A 57 31.80 38.98 50.86
N ASP A 58 32.29 39.61 51.85
CA ASP A 58 32.74 38.93 53.08
C ASP A 58 31.51 38.72 53.95
N HIS A 59 31.35 37.53 54.47
CA HIS A 59 30.26 37.18 55.34
C HIS A 59 30.78 36.28 56.52
N SER A 60 30.02 36.21 57.60
CA SER A 60 30.25 35.22 58.59
C SER A 60 30.03 33.81 58.02
N ARG A 61 30.59 32.80 58.68
CA ARG A 61 30.36 31.40 58.26
C ARG A 61 28.93 30.89 58.56
N ASN A 62 27.98 31.81 58.71
CA ASN A 62 26.61 31.46 58.95
C ASN A 62 26.01 30.82 57.66
N PRO A 63 25.58 29.58 57.69
CA PRO A 63 25.06 28.87 56.52
C PRO A 63 23.74 29.43 55.99
N ASN A 64 23.06 30.26 56.80
CA ASN A 64 21.80 30.90 56.44
C ASN A 64 21.92 32.40 56.33
N MET A 65 22.68 32.91 55.39
CA MET A 65 22.97 34.34 55.26
C MET A 65 21.77 35.21 54.98
N GLY A 66 20.67 34.62 54.57
CA GLY A 66 19.47 35.34 54.21
C GLY A 66 19.63 36.16 52.92
N ARG A 67 19.11 37.37 52.96
CA ARG A 67 19.18 38.30 51.82
C ARG A 67 20.51 39.03 51.82
N VAL A 68 21.10 39.23 50.67
CA VAL A 68 22.30 40.02 50.44
C VAL A 68 21.96 41.18 49.52
N SER A 69 22.23 42.39 49.96
CA SER A 69 22.08 43.60 49.14
C SER A 69 23.43 44.21 48.89
N TYR A 70 23.66 44.77 47.73
CA TYR A 70 24.93 45.45 47.42
C TYR A 70 24.74 46.54 46.35
N TYR A 71 25.63 47.54 46.41
CA TYR A 71 25.77 48.53 45.36
C TYR A 71 27.23 49.01 45.30
N TRP A 72 27.62 49.58 44.15
CA TRP A 72 28.94 50.14 43.93
C TRP A 72 28.89 51.66 44.07
N SER A 73 29.86 52.23 44.69
CA SER A 73 30.04 53.68 44.81
C SER A 73 31.46 54.10 44.49
N GLY A 74 31.65 55.35 44.12
CA GLY A 74 32.91 55.95 43.79
C GLY A 74 32.78 56.96 42.71
N GLY A 75 33.90 57.44 42.22
CA GLY A 75 33.93 58.43 41.12
C GLY A 75 35.17 58.30 40.28
N ASP A 76 35.21 59.04 39.19
CA ASP A 76 36.35 59.16 38.33
C ASP A 76 37.48 60.07 38.95
N ARG A 77 38.59 60.22 38.26
CA ARG A 77 39.69 61.09 38.71
C ARG A 77 39.32 62.57 38.68
N ALA A 78 38.27 62.97 37.96
CA ALA A 78 37.79 64.34 37.88
C ALA A 78 36.78 64.67 39.00
N GLY A 79 36.36 63.63 39.77
CA GLY A 79 35.40 63.78 40.82
C GLY A 79 33.97 63.58 40.39
N ASN A 80 33.74 63.07 39.15
CA ASN A 80 32.40 62.69 38.74
C ASN A 80 32.02 61.37 39.43
N GLU A 81 30.83 61.34 39.98
CA GLU A 81 30.33 60.17 40.69
C GLU A 81 29.84 59.07 39.74
N LEU A 82 29.95 57.82 40.19
CA LEU A 82 29.51 56.66 39.45
C LEU A 82 27.99 56.68 39.29
N TYR A 83 27.52 56.61 38.06
CA TYR A 83 26.11 56.43 37.75
C TYR A 83 25.85 55.00 37.31
N HIS A 84 24.82 54.40 37.81
CA HIS A 84 24.29 53.16 37.24
C HIS A 84 23.34 53.48 36.08
N LEU A 85 23.59 52.87 34.93
CA LEU A 85 22.63 52.83 33.84
C LEU A 85 21.99 51.47 33.82
N ALA A 86 20.71 51.41 34.07
CA ALA A 86 19.94 50.17 33.88
C ALA A 86 19.02 50.31 32.66
N THR A 87 18.92 49.32 31.89
CA THR A 87 17.96 49.26 30.76
C THR A 87 16.81 48.33 31.17
N ILE A 88 15.64 48.92 31.36
CA ILE A 88 14.42 48.19 31.65
C ILE A 88 13.43 48.46 30.49
N ASP A 89 12.94 47.41 29.90
CA ASP A 89 11.99 47.45 28.76
C ASP A 89 12.47 48.32 27.57
N GLY A 90 13.78 48.36 27.35
CA GLY A 90 14.39 49.15 26.26
C GLY A 90 14.62 50.64 26.56
N GLU A 91 14.24 51.11 27.73
CA GLU A 91 14.55 52.45 28.19
C GLU A 91 15.73 52.44 29.16
N THR A 92 16.61 53.40 29.01
CA THR A 92 17.82 53.54 29.87
C THR A 92 17.55 54.56 30.92
N PHE A 93 17.69 54.13 32.20
CA PHE A 93 17.52 54.99 33.37
C PHE A 93 18.86 55.25 34.03
N SER A 94 19.09 56.49 34.48
CA SER A 94 20.22 56.82 35.31
C SER A 94 19.73 56.86 36.76
N TYR A 95 20.44 56.16 37.65
CA TYR A 95 20.14 56.16 39.08
C TYR A 95 21.17 56.99 39.81
N GLU A 96 20.70 57.87 40.71
CA GLU A 96 21.55 58.48 41.69
C GLU A 96 22.01 57.39 42.70
N LYS A 97 23.28 57.47 43.11
CA LYS A 97 23.87 56.52 44.04
C LYS A 97 23.25 56.56 45.41
N GLY A 98 23.04 55.44 45.98
CA GLY A 98 22.66 55.24 47.38
C GLY A 98 21.85 53.99 47.66
N PRO A 99 21.73 53.57 48.88
CA PRO A 99 21.09 52.29 49.24
C PRO A 99 19.57 52.28 49.08
N GLY A 100 18.99 53.14 48.31
CA GLY A 100 17.56 53.13 48.06
C GLY A 100 17.14 52.73 46.66
N TYR A 101 18.03 52.85 45.67
CA TYR A 101 17.68 52.80 44.26
C TYR A 101 17.94 51.45 43.55
N LEU A 102 18.70 50.57 44.19
CA LEU A 102 19.07 49.27 43.56
C LEU A 102 18.63 48.07 44.38
N ARG A 103 17.70 48.25 45.28
CA ARG A 103 17.33 47.20 46.25
C ARG A 103 16.76 45.95 45.60
N ASP A 104 15.96 46.07 44.57
CA ASP A 104 15.31 44.94 43.98
C ASP A 104 16.22 44.19 42.99
N ASP A 105 17.02 44.92 42.20
CA ASP A 105 17.90 44.33 41.17
C ASP A 105 19.25 43.86 41.70
N ALA A 106 19.70 44.39 42.83
CA ALA A 106 20.99 44.08 43.45
C ALA A 106 20.85 43.25 44.75
N THR A 107 19.72 42.64 44.94
CA THR A 107 19.45 41.81 46.11
C THR A 107 19.31 40.34 45.68
N PHE A 108 20.01 39.48 46.35
CA PHE A 108 19.86 38.05 46.17
C PHE A 108 19.79 37.34 47.54
N ARG A 109 19.16 36.18 47.55
CA ARG A 109 19.12 35.32 48.73
C ARG A 109 20.14 34.23 48.61
N THR A 110 20.82 33.94 49.69
CA THR A 110 21.71 32.79 49.80
C THR A 110 21.07 31.74 50.70
N ARG A 111 21.30 30.54 50.42
CA ARG A 111 20.94 29.41 51.25
C ARG A 111 22.19 28.56 51.50
N LYS A 112 22.13 27.74 52.56
CA LYS A 112 23.16 26.75 52.77
C LYS A 112 23.15 25.82 51.56
N ASP A 113 24.31 25.67 50.98
CA ASP A 113 24.51 24.66 49.96
C ASP A 113 24.25 23.27 50.54
N SER A 114 23.47 22.48 49.84
CA SER A 114 23.10 21.11 50.21
C SER A 114 23.06 20.26 48.94
N THR A 115 23.53 19.04 49.07
CA THR A 115 23.49 18.10 47.96
C THR A 115 22.06 17.91 47.48
N ALA A 116 21.88 17.99 46.20
CA ALA A 116 20.59 17.72 45.55
C ALA A 116 20.12 16.29 45.80
N GLU A 117 18.84 16.14 46.04
CA GLU A 117 18.19 14.85 46.26
C GLU A 117 17.37 14.46 45.01
N PHE A 118 17.67 13.32 44.43
CA PHE A 118 16.87 12.74 43.39
C PHE A 118 15.56 12.18 43.96
N THR A 119 14.41 12.65 43.46
CA THR A 119 13.09 12.26 43.97
C THR A 119 12.40 11.19 43.13
N GLY A 120 12.78 11.06 41.85
CA GLY A 120 12.25 10.07 40.96
C GLY A 120 12.33 10.48 39.50
N LEU A 121 12.10 9.51 38.68
CA LEU A 121 11.96 9.66 37.21
C LEU A 121 10.68 8.96 36.79
N ASP A 122 9.91 9.63 35.97
CA ASP A 122 8.71 9.11 35.35
C ASP A 122 8.89 9.19 33.83
N TRP A 123 8.95 8.04 33.16
CA TRP A 123 8.90 7.97 31.72
C TRP A 123 7.47 7.70 31.34
N HIS A 124 6.78 8.74 30.89
CA HIS A 124 5.35 8.71 30.60
C HIS A 124 5.00 7.64 29.57
N ASN A 125 4.04 6.79 29.89
CA ASN A 125 3.52 5.71 29.05
C ASN A 125 4.55 4.63 28.65
N HIS A 126 5.75 4.64 29.21
CA HIS A 126 6.74 3.60 28.97
C HIS A 126 6.81 2.62 30.15
N VAL A 127 6.91 1.34 29.87
CA VAL A 127 7.08 0.27 30.83
C VAL A 127 8.48 -0.31 30.70
N ASP A 128 9.15 -0.52 31.82
CA ASP A 128 10.50 -1.09 31.88
C ASP A 128 10.65 -2.34 31.02
N GLY A 129 11.66 -2.37 30.17
CA GLY A 129 11.96 -3.47 29.25
C GLY A 129 11.10 -3.54 28.00
N GLN A 130 10.24 -2.56 27.73
CA GLN A 130 9.44 -2.50 26.51
C GLN A 130 10.08 -1.65 25.42
N ALA A 131 9.54 -1.79 24.21
CA ALA A 131 9.94 -1.00 23.06
C ALA A 131 9.57 0.47 23.24
N VAL A 132 10.46 1.34 22.77
CA VAL A 132 10.22 2.74 22.48
C VAL A 132 10.28 2.89 20.97
N TYR A 133 9.36 3.61 20.40
CA TYR A 133 9.20 3.67 18.95
C TYR A 133 9.89 4.91 18.38
N ALA A 134 10.77 4.72 17.38
CA ALA A 134 11.42 5.82 16.67
C ALA A 134 10.38 6.75 16.01
N GLY A 135 10.69 8.03 15.91
CA GLY A 135 9.75 9.02 15.36
C GLY A 135 8.61 9.42 16.31
N GLN A 136 8.37 8.67 17.40
CA GLN A 136 7.35 9.01 18.38
C GLN A 136 7.89 9.89 19.50
N THR A 137 7.09 10.89 19.89
CA THR A 137 7.44 11.77 20.98
C THR A 137 7.46 11.01 22.32
N GLN A 138 8.60 11.08 22.99
CA GLN A 138 8.84 10.54 24.31
C GLN A 138 8.86 11.66 25.34
N GLN A 139 8.41 11.39 26.55
CA GLN A 139 8.43 12.36 27.64
C GLN A 139 8.94 11.73 28.91
N ILE A 140 10.03 12.31 29.47
CA ILE A 140 10.59 11.93 30.77
C ILE A 140 10.50 13.13 31.70
N THR A 141 9.90 12.94 32.86
CA THR A 141 9.88 13.91 33.93
C THR A 141 10.84 13.48 35.04
N LEU A 142 11.84 14.28 35.31
CA LEU A 142 12.82 14.08 36.32
C LEU A 142 12.60 15.05 37.51
N GLY A 143 12.57 14.56 38.72
CA GLY A 143 12.43 15.37 39.93
C GLY A 143 13.72 15.44 40.75
N LEU A 144 14.13 16.64 41.08
CA LEU A 144 15.25 16.93 41.99
C LEU A 144 14.81 17.93 43.08
N ILE A 145 15.22 17.72 44.30
CA ILE A 145 15.05 18.69 45.38
C ILE A 145 16.41 19.28 45.68
N ASP A 146 16.53 20.60 45.56
CA ASP A 146 17.73 21.33 45.88
C ASP A 146 17.40 22.65 46.60
N ALA A 147 18.11 22.94 47.70
CA ALA A 147 17.92 24.20 48.42
C ALA A 147 18.36 25.43 47.60
N ASN A 148 19.26 25.27 46.66
CA ASN A 148 19.88 26.33 45.87
C ASN A 148 19.20 26.55 44.51
N THR A 149 18.15 25.82 44.25
CA THR A 149 17.36 25.88 43.01
C THR A 149 18.09 25.32 41.77
N ALA A 150 17.40 25.36 40.63
CA ALA A 150 17.91 24.81 39.36
C ALA A 150 19.24 25.43 38.90
N ILE A 151 19.51 26.66 39.30
CA ILE A 151 20.73 27.39 38.89
C ILE A 151 22.04 26.75 39.43
N ASP A 152 21.93 25.93 40.47
CA ASP A 152 23.10 25.28 41.09
C ASP A 152 23.60 24.09 40.27
N PHE A 153 22.80 23.57 39.36
CA PHE A 153 23.27 22.49 38.53
C PHE A 153 24.22 22.98 37.44
N GLU A 154 25.40 22.42 37.39
CA GLU A 154 26.29 22.54 36.23
C GLU A 154 25.66 21.83 35.04
N TYR A 155 25.18 20.60 35.27
CA TYR A 155 24.33 19.86 34.35
C TYR A 155 23.48 18.80 35.05
N VAL A 156 22.39 18.45 34.45
CA VAL A 156 21.54 17.27 34.72
C VAL A 156 21.33 16.56 33.41
N SER A 157 21.83 15.33 33.28
CA SER A 157 21.87 14.61 32.01
C SER A 157 21.16 13.26 32.13
N LEU A 158 20.33 12.96 31.13
CA LEU A 158 19.89 11.61 30.88
C LEU A 158 20.83 10.99 29.83
N VAL A 159 21.42 9.88 30.20
CA VAL A 159 22.35 9.12 29.38
C VAL A 159 21.64 7.85 28.96
N PHE A 160 21.44 7.72 27.68
CA PHE A 160 20.93 6.53 27.05
C PHE A 160 22.15 5.71 26.62
N ASP A 161 22.40 4.66 27.39
CA ASP A 161 23.61 3.85 27.23
C ASP A 161 23.27 2.66 26.36
N PHE A 162 23.73 2.67 25.12
CA PHE A 162 23.64 1.52 24.30
C PHE A 162 24.99 0.80 24.18
N GLU A 163 24.96 -0.52 24.03
CA GLU A 163 26.16 -1.35 23.95
C GLU A 163 26.91 -1.15 22.63
N GLY A 164 27.54 0.02 22.47
CA GLY A 164 28.43 0.26 21.36
C GLY A 164 29.83 -0.30 21.58
N PRO A 165 30.67 -0.39 20.56
CA PRO A 165 32.04 -0.89 20.68
C PRO A 165 32.94 -0.05 21.59
N ASN A 166 32.49 1.14 21.95
CA ASN A 166 33.22 2.02 22.88
C ASN A 166 32.26 2.70 23.91
N PRO A 167 32.05 2.10 25.07
CA PRO A 167 31.12 2.60 26.08
C PRO A 167 31.44 4.01 26.62
N LEU A 168 32.56 4.61 26.25
CA LEU A 168 32.90 5.98 26.62
C LEU A 168 32.48 7.01 25.55
N THR A 169 32.35 6.61 24.33
CA THR A 169 32.03 7.50 23.19
C THR A 169 30.65 7.23 22.60
N ASP A 170 30.09 6.06 22.86
CA ASP A 170 28.83 5.61 22.22
C ASP A 170 27.60 5.94 23.10
N ARG A 171 27.76 6.84 24.04
CA ARG A 171 26.68 7.34 24.91
C ARG A 171 25.89 8.43 24.19
N GLN A 172 24.59 8.32 24.31
CA GLN A 172 23.67 9.32 23.81
C GLN A 172 23.16 10.15 25.00
N VAL A 173 23.33 11.45 24.96
CA VAL A 173 23.10 12.30 26.10
C VAL A 173 22.20 13.48 25.77
N ILE A 174 21.18 13.67 26.59
CA ILE A 174 20.41 14.92 26.63
C ILE A 174 20.62 15.58 28.01
N SER A 175 20.85 16.88 28.03
CA SER A 175 21.27 17.58 29.22
C SER A 175 20.47 18.85 29.44
N TYR A 176 20.30 19.18 30.71
CA TYR A 176 19.88 20.48 31.18
C TYR A 176 21.05 21.19 31.89
N SER A 177 21.28 22.45 31.57
CA SER A 177 22.22 23.32 32.28
C SER A 177 21.46 24.34 33.10
N GLY A 178 21.64 24.29 34.42
CA GLY A 178 21.04 25.28 35.33
C GLY A 178 21.60 26.70 35.14
N PHE A 179 22.84 26.81 34.64
CA PHE A 179 23.49 28.10 34.42
C PHE A 179 22.86 28.90 33.26
N THR A 180 22.60 28.22 32.14
CA THR A 180 22.00 28.82 30.96
C THR A 180 20.49 28.66 30.92
N ASN A 181 19.95 27.87 31.84
CA ASN A 181 18.54 27.45 31.82
C ASN A 181 18.16 26.90 30.46
N SER A 182 18.96 26.04 29.88
CA SER A 182 18.79 25.50 28.56
C SER A 182 18.98 23.99 28.53
N PHE A 183 18.29 23.38 27.57
CA PHE A 183 18.40 21.97 27.25
C PHE A 183 19.21 21.77 25.97
N THR A 184 20.02 20.73 25.96
CA THR A 184 20.86 20.38 24.80
C THR A 184 20.84 18.89 24.57
N SER A 185 20.92 18.45 23.33
CA SER A 185 21.23 17.08 22.97
C SER A 185 22.65 17.03 22.41
N GLU A 186 23.44 16.10 22.92
CA GLU A 186 24.78 15.75 22.43
C GLU A 186 24.70 14.46 21.58
N SER A 187 23.49 14.06 21.20
CA SER A 187 23.21 12.86 20.43
C SER A 187 22.82 13.22 19.01
N ASP A 188 23.33 12.45 18.05
CA ASP A 188 22.85 12.50 16.67
C ASP A 188 21.50 11.75 16.51
N TYR A 189 21.14 10.94 17.51
CA TYR A 189 19.97 10.04 17.48
C TYR A 189 18.80 10.49 18.35
N ILE A 190 18.96 11.57 19.15
CA ILE A 190 17.90 12.05 20.04
C ILE A 190 17.66 13.54 19.81
N HIS A 191 16.46 13.86 19.39
CA HIS A 191 16.04 15.21 19.05
C HIS A 191 15.08 15.78 20.08
N LEU A 192 15.55 16.83 20.81
CA LEU A 192 14.71 17.53 21.78
C LEU A 192 13.58 18.28 21.11
N GLN A 193 12.39 18.22 21.72
CA GLN A 193 11.20 18.89 21.25
C GLN A 193 10.97 20.22 21.94
N SER A 194 10.15 21.09 21.34
CA SER A 194 9.90 22.46 21.79
C SER A 194 9.26 22.58 23.17
N ASN A 195 8.60 21.54 23.65
CA ASN A 195 7.93 21.52 24.96
C ASN A 195 8.87 21.11 26.11
N THR A 196 10.12 20.77 25.81
CA THR A 196 11.17 20.49 26.82
C THR A 196 11.35 21.72 27.70
N ARG A 197 11.15 21.57 28.99
CA ARG A 197 11.14 22.68 29.92
C ARG A 197 11.48 22.29 31.35
N MET A 198 11.98 23.26 32.11
CA MET A 198 12.14 23.18 33.55
C MET A 198 10.97 23.88 34.25
N VAL A 199 10.49 23.28 35.31
CA VAL A 199 9.46 23.84 36.18
C VAL A 199 9.94 23.78 37.62
N GLU A 200 9.97 24.90 38.34
CA GLU A 200 10.22 24.93 39.76
C GLU A 200 8.91 24.96 40.55
N SER A 201 8.87 24.20 41.61
CA SER A 201 7.79 24.18 42.57
C SER A 201 8.33 24.02 44.00
N ILE A 202 7.49 23.82 44.98
CA ILE A 202 7.90 23.61 46.37
C ILE A 202 7.54 22.17 46.75
N SER A 203 8.55 21.43 47.26
CA SER A 203 8.35 20.09 47.79
C SER A 203 7.53 20.09 49.08
N SER A 204 7.10 18.93 49.52
CA SER A 204 6.44 18.74 50.82
C SER A 204 7.28 19.13 52.02
N THR A 205 8.61 19.20 51.85
CA THR A 205 9.57 19.63 52.87
C THR A 205 9.81 21.14 52.87
N GLY A 206 9.16 21.89 51.94
CA GLY A 206 9.36 23.33 51.80
C GLY A 206 10.61 23.75 51.03
N LEU A 207 11.35 22.79 50.47
CA LEU A 207 12.49 23.04 49.60
C LEU A 207 12.08 23.14 48.15
N PRO A 208 12.83 23.85 47.28
CA PRO A 208 12.59 23.88 45.86
C PRO A 208 12.61 22.47 45.27
N LEU A 209 11.54 22.15 44.54
CA LEU A 209 11.42 20.96 43.69
C LEU A 209 11.58 21.38 42.27
N ILE A 210 12.59 20.86 41.62
CA ILE A 210 12.94 21.11 40.22
C ILE A 210 12.44 19.93 39.41
N LEU A 211 11.52 20.21 38.49
CA LEU A 211 11.00 19.22 37.55
C LEU A 211 11.56 19.53 36.17
N LEU A 212 12.35 18.61 35.65
CA LEU A 212 12.88 18.68 34.29
C LEU A 212 12.04 17.77 33.40
N ASN A 213 11.30 18.39 32.51
CA ASN A 213 10.50 17.66 31.52
C ASN A 213 11.29 17.65 30.22
N PHE A 214 11.85 16.49 29.90
CA PHE A 214 12.48 16.23 28.61
C PHE A 214 11.43 15.68 27.67
N GLU A 215 11.18 16.35 26.57
CA GLU A 215 10.35 15.86 25.47
C GLU A 215 11.25 15.71 24.26
N PHE A 216 11.32 14.50 23.71
CA PHE A 216 12.27 14.16 22.66
C PHE A 216 11.75 13.06 21.76
N ILE A 217 12.43 12.86 20.65
CA ILE A 217 12.16 11.80 19.67
C ILE A 217 13.46 11.05 19.44
N PHE A 218 13.38 9.71 19.39
CA PHE A 218 14.46 8.88 18.87
C PHE A 218 14.45 8.96 17.35
N ASP A 219 15.63 9.16 16.77
CA ASP A 219 15.81 9.15 15.33
C ASP A 219 15.65 7.74 14.76
N TRP A 220 15.17 7.66 13.53
CA TRP A 220 15.02 6.40 12.82
C TRP A 220 16.35 5.65 12.59
N SER A 221 17.45 6.36 12.60
CA SER A 221 18.80 5.81 12.47
C SER A 221 19.40 5.29 13.76
N TRP A 222 18.61 5.19 14.84
CA TRP A 222 19.06 4.54 16.06
C TRP A 222 19.56 3.13 15.75
N PRO A 223 20.77 2.73 16.23
CA PRO A 223 21.30 1.40 15.95
C PRO A 223 20.43 0.29 16.51
N ASP A 224 20.33 -0.82 15.79
CA ASP A 224 19.65 -2.02 16.27
C ASP A 224 20.40 -2.59 17.48
N GLU A 225 19.74 -2.56 18.61
CA GLU A 225 20.27 -3.04 19.88
C GLU A 225 19.21 -3.81 20.66
N ASP A 226 19.66 -4.83 21.40
CA ASP A 226 18.72 -5.67 22.12
C ASP A 226 18.06 -4.93 23.29
N ILE A 227 18.85 -4.25 24.14
CA ILE A 227 18.35 -3.52 25.32
C ILE A 227 19.35 -2.44 25.70
N SER A 228 18.86 -1.24 25.99
CA SER A 228 19.61 -0.11 26.49
C SER A 228 19.24 0.24 27.94
N ASP A 229 20.19 0.77 28.69
CA ASP A 229 19.99 1.25 30.06
C ASP A 229 19.84 2.77 30.08
N LEU A 230 18.98 3.28 30.97
CA LEU A 230 18.87 4.71 31.26
C LEU A 230 19.64 5.07 32.54
N VAL A 231 20.55 6.02 32.41
CA VAL A 231 21.36 6.51 33.53
C VAL A 231 21.16 8.02 33.75
N LEU A 232 20.88 8.41 34.95
CA LEU A 232 20.86 9.81 35.37
C LEU A 232 22.23 10.23 35.83
N MET A 233 22.77 11.31 35.27
CA MET A 233 23.97 11.97 35.75
C MET A 233 23.66 13.41 36.11
N TYR A 234 24.07 13.88 37.25
CA TYR A 234 24.00 15.30 37.55
C TYR A 234 25.22 15.77 38.34
N LYS A 235 25.54 17.03 38.19
CA LYS A 235 26.62 17.70 38.89
C LYS A 235 26.16 19.07 39.30
N GLU A 236 26.35 19.33 40.59
CA GLU A 236 26.19 20.64 41.18
C GLU A 236 27.42 21.51 40.93
N ARG A 237 27.26 22.80 40.99
CA ARG A 237 28.37 23.73 40.87
C ARG A 237 29.29 23.67 42.06
N GLY A 238 30.56 23.71 41.79
CA GLY A 238 31.62 23.69 42.80
C GLY A 238 32.49 22.45 42.68
N SER A 239 33.76 22.60 43.04
CA SER A 239 34.73 21.50 42.98
C SER A 239 34.55 20.47 44.10
N GLU A 240 33.65 20.77 45.04
CA GLU A 240 33.41 19.96 46.26
C GLU A 240 32.44 18.82 45.98
N TYR A 241 31.62 18.94 44.97
CA TYR A 241 30.57 17.96 44.64
C TYR A 241 31.00 17.08 43.48
N PRO A 242 31.13 15.76 43.71
CA PRO A 242 31.39 14.82 42.64
C PRO A 242 30.15 14.67 41.77
N THR A 243 30.35 14.33 40.53
CA THR A 243 29.24 13.91 39.62
C THR A 243 28.51 12.74 40.26
N GLN A 244 27.20 12.87 40.39
CA GLN A 244 26.33 11.81 40.84
C GLN A 244 25.92 10.96 39.63
N HIS A 245 25.98 9.65 39.79
CA HIS A 245 25.51 8.67 38.81
C HIS A 245 24.45 7.83 39.51
N ILE A 246 23.23 7.86 38.94
CA ILE A 246 22.14 7.08 39.45
C ILE A 246 21.70 6.16 38.29
N ILE A 247 21.90 4.87 38.48
CA ILE A 247 21.32 3.87 37.57
C ILE A 247 19.83 3.90 37.85
N VAL A 248 19.08 4.40 36.90
CA VAL A 248 17.62 4.33 36.89
C VAL A 248 17.32 2.93 36.40
N ASN A 249 16.79 2.05 37.29
CA ASN A 249 16.38 0.70 36.88
C ASN A 249 15.26 0.79 35.82
N HIS A 250 15.62 1.23 34.65
CA HIS A 250 14.73 1.39 33.53
C HIS A 250 15.49 1.03 32.25
N THR A 251 15.04 -0.01 31.61
CA THR A 251 15.60 -0.53 30.37
C THR A 251 14.61 -0.35 29.23
N PHE A 252 15.09 -0.18 28.02
CA PHE A 252 14.31 0.03 26.84
C PHE A 252 15.09 -0.50 25.61
N PHE A 253 14.41 -0.67 24.53
CA PHE A 253 15.01 -0.79 23.20
C PHE A 253 14.22 0.07 22.22
N VAL A 254 14.89 0.58 21.22
CA VAL A 254 14.23 1.42 20.19
C VAL A 254 13.85 0.54 19.01
N GLU A 255 12.56 0.50 18.76
CA GLU A 255 12.01 -0.16 17.57
C GLU A 255 11.90 0.88 16.46
N ASN A 256 12.69 0.73 15.41
CA ASN A 256 12.75 1.61 14.25
C ASN A 256 12.45 0.90 12.93
N ASP A 257 12.32 -0.43 12.95
CA ASP A 257 11.87 -1.20 11.81
C ASP A 257 10.37 -1.03 11.58
N ILE A 258 9.98 -0.80 10.33
CA ILE A 258 8.58 -0.62 9.94
C ILE A 258 8.18 -1.56 8.82
N VAL A 259 6.93 -2.02 8.87
CA VAL A 259 6.37 -2.95 7.91
C VAL A 259 4.96 -2.54 7.49
N LEU A 260 4.54 -2.98 6.30
CA LEU A 260 3.14 -2.93 5.93
C LEU A 260 2.37 -3.95 6.75
N SER A 261 1.33 -3.52 7.46
CA SER A 261 0.47 -4.42 8.24
C SER A 261 -0.23 -5.42 7.32
N PRO A 262 0.04 -6.74 7.44
CA PRO A 262 -0.61 -7.72 6.56
C PRO A 262 -2.11 -7.86 6.81
N SER A 263 -2.59 -7.50 8.00
CA SER A 263 -4.01 -7.59 8.38
C SER A 263 -4.83 -6.42 7.85
N ASP A 264 -4.20 -5.29 7.59
CA ASP A 264 -4.86 -4.05 7.18
C ASP A 264 -4.67 -3.77 5.69
N PHE A 265 -3.84 -4.59 5.02
CA PHE A 265 -3.59 -4.43 3.59
C PHE A 265 -4.77 -4.89 2.75
N GLU A 266 -5.32 -4.01 1.96
CA GLU A 266 -6.41 -4.27 1.04
C GLU A 266 -6.15 -3.60 -0.31
N VAL A 267 -6.58 -4.27 -1.36
CA VAL A 267 -6.61 -3.68 -2.71
C VAL A 267 -8.02 -3.77 -3.24
N LEU A 268 -8.57 -2.64 -3.64
CA LEU A 268 -9.90 -2.52 -4.19
C LEU A 268 -9.84 -2.07 -5.66
N ASP A 269 -10.63 -2.68 -6.49
CA ASP A 269 -10.98 -2.13 -7.79
C ASP A 269 -12.09 -1.10 -7.58
N ILE A 270 -11.80 0.14 -7.88
CA ILE A 270 -12.73 1.28 -7.76
C ILE A 270 -13.35 1.68 -9.09
N SER A 271 -13.22 0.83 -10.10
CA SER A 271 -13.77 1.04 -11.44
C SER A 271 -15.11 0.36 -11.61
N GLU A 272 -16.09 1.09 -12.11
CA GLU A 272 -17.37 0.51 -12.52
C GLU A 272 -17.18 -0.40 -13.75
N PRO A 273 -17.92 -1.52 -13.89
CA PRO A 273 -19.00 -1.97 -12.99
C PRO A 273 -18.55 -2.91 -11.86
N ARG A 274 -17.28 -3.25 -11.79
CA ARG A 274 -16.78 -4.35 -10.94
C ARG A 274 -16.41 -3.92 -9.51
N LEU A 275 -16.67 -2.88 -8.99
CA LEU A 275 -16.29 -2.47 -7.61
C LEU A 275 -16.07 -3.64 -6.64
N GLY A 276 -14.87 -3.77 -6.07
CA GLY A 276 -14.63 -4.81 -5.08
C GLY A 276 -13.15 -5.19 -4.86
N PRO A 277 -12.92 -6.16 -3.97
CA PRO A 277 -11.57 -6.57 -3.60
C PRO A 277 -10.83 -7.27 -4.74
N VAL A 278 -9.53 -6.98 -4.82
CA VAL A 278 -8.59 -7.54 -5.78
C VAL A 278 -7.54 -8.36 -5.05
N ALA A 279 -7.37 -9.61 -5.48
CA ALA A 279 -6.38 -10.53 -4.93
C ALA A 279 -5.33 -10.90 -5.98
N ASP A 280 -4.28 -11.58 -5.54
CA ASP A 280 -3.27 -12.11 -6.46
C ASP A 280 -3.91 -13.07 -7.48
N GLY A 281 -3.69 -12.83 -8.76
CA GLY A 281 -4.30 -13.55 -9.87
C GLY A 281 -5.67 -13.04 -10.31
N SER A 282 -6.20 -11.98 -9.70
CA SER A 282 -7.46 -11.37 -10.17
C SER A 282 -7.34 -10.86 -11.60
N ARG A 283 -8.45 -10.95 -12.31
CA ARG A 283 -8.59 -10.36 -13.65
C ARG A 283 -8.99 -8.91 -13.53
N ILE A 284 -8.42 -8.07 -14.38
CA ILE A 284 -8.63 -6.62 -14.41
C ILE A 284 -8.64 -6.13 -15.87
N ARG A 285 -9.20 -4.95 -16.09
CA ARG A 285 -9.07 -4.24 -17.37
C ARG A 285 -7.85 -3.32 -17.35
N ASN A 286 -7.40 -2.92 -18.54
CA ASN A 286 -6.29 -1.97 -18.68
C ASN A 286 -6.62 -0.56 -18.19
N ASP A 287 -7.89 -0.18 -18.14
CA ASP A 287 -8.38 1.13 -17.74
C ASP A 287 -8.87 1.17 -16.28
N ASP A 288 -8.78 0.07 -15.57
CA ASP A 288 -9.18 0.03 -14.17
C ASP A 288 -8.30 0.92 -13.29
N ARG A 289 -8.90 1.35 -12.20
CA ARG A 289 -8.25 2.12 -11.14
C ARG A 289 -8.29 1.28 -9.87
N LEU A 290 -7.12 1.03 -9.33
CA LEU A 290 -6.98 0.26 -8.09
C LEU A 290 -6.65 1.21 -6.95
N GLU A 291 -7.29 1.00 -5.82
CA GLU A 291 -6.97 1.64 -4.55
C GLU A 291 -6.20 0.65 -3.67
N PHE A 292 -4.97 0.98 -3.35
CA PHE A 292 -4.13 0.26 -2.40
C PHE A 292 -4.22 0.96 -1.07
N SER A 293 -4.77 0.30 -0.08
CA SER A 293 -4.93 0.86 1.26
C SER A 293 -4.37 -0.08 2.32
N GLY A 294 -3.99 0.49 3.44
CA GLY A 294 -3.44 -0.27 4.54
C GLY A 294 -2.83 0.64 5.60
N ARG A 295 -2.04 0.02 6.46
CA ARG A 295 -1.38 0.69 7.57
C ARG A 295 0.08 0.31 7.64
N VAL A 296 0.93 1.26 7.98
CA VAL A 296 2.33 1.03 8.35
C VAL A 296 2.42 0.92 9.87
N VAL A 297 3.07 -0.12 10.33
CA VAL A 297 3.24 -0.41 11.75
C VAL A 297 4.71 -0.71 12.03
N TYR A 298 5.12 -0.57 13.30
CA TYR A 298 6.44 -1.06 13.72
C TYR A 298 6.47 -2.59 13.65
N GLU A 299 7.61 -3.13 13.22
CA GLU A 299 7.81 -4.58 13.15
C GLU A 299 7.60 -5.22 14.52
N ASN A 300 7.15 -6.47 14.57
CA ASN A 300 6.87 -7.22 15.79
C ASN A 300 5.86 -6.57 16.75
N SER A 301 5.24 -5.48 16.36
CA SER A 301 4.16 -4.82 17.10
C SER A 301 3.02 -4.43 16.13
N ASN A 302 1.84 -4.19 16.65
CA ASN A 302 0.74 -3.62 15.87
C ASN A 302 0.59 -2.11 16.14
N VAL A 303 1.64 -1.49 16.64
CA VAL A 303 1.64 -0.06 16.92
C VAL A 303 1.81 0.68 15.61
N PRO A 304 0.85 1.53 15.23
CA PRO A 304 0.97 2.34 14.02
C PRO A 304 2.08 3.37 14.18
N ILE A 305 2.72 3.71 13.08
CA ILE A 305 3.67 4.83 13.08
C ILE A 305 2.91 6.14 13.20
N SER A 306 3.51 7.11 13.88
CA SER A 306 2.99 8.47 13.83
C SER A 306 3.23 9.06 12.45
N LYS A 307 2.40 10.04 12.07
CA LYS A 307 2.59 10.79 10.84
C LYS A 307 4.02 11.32 10.74
N ASP A 308 4.75 10.83 9.76
CA ASP A 308 6.09 11.33 9.41
C ASP A 308 6.13 11.60 7.91
N GLU A 309 6.44 12.85 7.51
CA GLU A 309 6.48 13.26 6.10
C GLU A 309 7.63 12.61 5.32
N SER A 310 8.60 12.02 6.02
CA SER A 310 9.72 11.31 5.42
C SER A 310 9.39 9.87 5.04
N ILE A 311 8.35 9.28 5.63
CA ILE A 311 7.94 7.90 5.34
C ILE A 311 6.85 7.92 4.26
N VAL A 312 7.13 7.25 3.16
CA VAL A 312 6.24 7.20 2.01
C VAL A 312 6.02 5.76 1.60
N VAL A 313 4.75 5.38 1.44
CA VAL A 313 4.39 4.12 0.78
C VAL A 313 4.30 4.37 -0.72
N GLU A 314 4.94 3.52 -1.50
CA GLU A 314 4.95 3.60 -2.95
C GLU A 314 4.38 2.33 -3.57
N VAL A 315 3.63 2.50 -4.64
CA VAL A 315 3.16 1.41 -5.51
C VAL A 315 3.80 1.59 -6.88
N PHE A 316 4.56 0.61 -7.32
CA PHE A 316 5.12 0.56 -8.66
C PHE A 316 4.25 -0.32 -9.55
N ASP A 317 3.64 0.24 -10.58
CA ASP A 317 2.70 -0.43 -11.50
C ASP A 317 3.39 -1.15 -12.67
N GLY A 318 4.72 -1.23 -12.65
CA GLY A 318 5.57 -1.74 -13.73
C GLY A 318 6.11 -0.64 -14.67
N GLN A 319 5.63 0.59 -14.58
CA GLN A 319 6.11 1.74 -15.35
C GLN A 319 6.25 3.00 -14.49
N HIS A 320 5.30 3.30 -13.62
CA HIS A 320 5.25 4.51 -12.79
C HIS A 320 5.26 4.16 -11.32
N ILE A 321 5.68 5.10 -10.51
CA ILE A 321 5.60 5.04 -9.06
C ILE A 321 4.49 5.97 -8.61
N TRP A 322 3.59 5.46 -7.79
CA TRP A 322 2.47 6.16 -7.19
C TRP A 322 2.65 6.22 -5.69
N SER A 323 2.31 7.32 -5.07
CA SER A 323 2.39 7.48 -3.62
C SER A 323 1.30 8.43 -3.13
N ASP A 324 0.89 8.28 -1.89
CA ASP A 324 -0.08 9.15 -1.23
C ASP A 324 0.56 10.44 -0.68
N GLY A 325 1.88 10.54 -0.72
CA GLY A 325 2.62 11.72 -0.28
C GLY A 325 2.80 11.88 1.22
N SER A 326 1.92 11.35 2.07
CA SER A 326 2.09 11.29 3.53
C SER A 326 1.10 10.33 4.17
N LEU A 327 1.54 9.64 5.21
CA LEU A 327 0.69 8.80 6.04
C LEU A 327 -0.28 9.63 6.88
N SER A 328 -1.39 9.04 7.30
CA SER A 328 -2.28 9.62 8.32
C SER A 328 -1.61 9.67 9.69
N GLU A 329 -2.26 10.29 10.69
CA GLU A 329 -1.79 10.27 12.08
C GLU A 329 -1.74 8.86 12.69
N ASP A 330 -2.52 7.94 12.14
CA ASP A 330 -2.61 6.53 12.54
C ASP A 330 -1.82 5.58 11.63
N GLY A 331 -0.94 6.11 10.77
CA GLY A 331 -0.10 5.34 9.85
C GLY A 331 -0.82 4.76 8.64
N ASP A 332 -2.08 5.16 8.39
CA ASP A 332 -2.85 4.67 7.23
C ASP A 332 -2.41 5.35 5.95
N TYR A 333 -2.45 4.60 4.87
CA TYR A 333 -2.24 5.10 3.50
C TYR A 333 -3.36 4.64 2.56
N SER A 334 -3.59 5.42 1.51
CA SER A 334 -4.49 5.09 0.40
C SER A 334 -3.91 5.64 -0.89
N ILE A 335 -3.62 4.76 -1.86
CA ILE A 335 -2.93 5.09 -3.11
C ILE A 335 -3.78 4.63 -4.28
N GLU A 336 -4.25 5.58 -5.07
CA GLU A 336 -4.92 5.27 -6.33
C GLU A 336 -3.92 5.03 -7.46
N VAL A 337 -4.05 3.90 -8.15
CA VAL A 337 -3.23 3.50 -9.29
C VAL A 337 -4.12 3.34 -10.53
N PRO A 338 -4.12 4.31 -11.45
CA PRO A 338 -4.81 4.17 -12.73
C PRO A 338 -3.97 3.32 -13.69
N LEU A 339 -4.40 2.11 -13.97
CA LEU A 339 -3.65 1.16 -14.81
C LEU A 339 -3.46 1.62 -16.26
N SER A 340 -4.34 2.49 -16.75
CA SER A 340 -4.24 3.12 -18.08
C SER A 340 -3.01 4.01 -18.26
N SER A 341 -2.43 4.50 -17.17
CA SER A 341 -1.23 5.36 -17.21
C SER A 341 0.00 4.61 -17.70
N ALA A 342 0.08 3.29 -17.41
CA ALA A 342 1.20 2.45 -17.83
C ALA A 342 1.07 2.03 -19.30
N SER A 343 1.13 2.99 -20.22
CA SER A 343 0.90 2.80 -21.65
C SER A 343 1.83 1.78 -22.33
N ALA A 344 3.04 1.61 -21.81
CA ALA A 344 3.98 0.61 -22.31
C ALA A 344 3.53 -0.84 -22.03
N LEU A 345 2.63 -1.04 -21.08
CA LEU A 345 2.15 -2.33 -20.63
C LEU A 345 0.71 -2.64 -21.12
N ILE A 346 0.11 -1.79 -21.93
CA ILE A 346 -1.28 -1.91 -22.37
C ILE A 346 -1.58 -3.27 -23.06
N ASN A 347 -0.59 -3.83 -23.75
CA ASN A 347 -0.71 -5.13 -24.40
C ASN A 347 -0.11 -6.29 -23.62
N SER A 348 0.26 -6.06 -22.36
CA SER A 348 0.79 -7.13 -21.51
C SER A 348 -0.36 -7.98 -20.97
N PRO A 349 -0.31 -9.30 -21.06
CA PRO A 349 -1.34 -10.18 -20.53
C PRO A 349 -1.37 -10.20 -19.00
N THR A 350 -0.35 -9.65 -18.37
CA THR A 350 -0.23 -9.59 -16.91
C THR A 350 0.32 -8.25 -16.46
N ARG A 351 -0.12 -7.79 -15.30
CA ARG A 351 0.41 -6.64 -14.58
C ARG A 351 0.97 -7.11 -13.25
N THR A 352 2.00 -6.45 -12.80
CA THR A 352 2.57 -6.70 -11.49
C THR A 352 2.72 -5.36 -10.79
N CYS A 353 2.03 -5.21 -9.67
CA CYS A 353 2.18 -4.07 -8.78
C CYS A 353 3.06 -4.47 -7.60
N LEU A 354 4.08 -3.67 -7.33
CA LEU A 354 4.97 -3.84 -6.18
C LEU A 354 4.68 -2.71 -5.20
N ILE A 355 4.28 -3.08 -4.00
CA ILE A 355 4.02 -2.15 -2.91
C ILE A 355 5.23 -2.18 -1.98
N SER A 356 5.78 -1.02 -1.66
CA SER A 356 6.95 -0.90 -0.79
C SER A 356 6.89 0.37 0.05
N ILE A 357 7.57 0.33 1.19
CA ILE A 357 7.87 1.52 1.98
C ILE A 357 9.17 2.08 1.43
N LYS A 358 9.20 3.39 1.20
CA LYS A 358 10.41 4.08 0.75
C LYS A 358 11.31 4.38 1.92
N ASP A 359 12.59 4.04 1.78
CA ASP A 359 13.61 4.40 2.75
C ASP A 359 13.73 5.92 2.89
N ILE A 360 13.95 6.37 4.12
CA ILE A 360 14.20 7.78 4.39
C ILE A 360 15.60 8.13 3.86
N PRO A 361 15.70 9.12 2.97
CA PRO A 361 16.99 9.51 2.42
C PRO A 361 17.96 9.99 3.50
N GLY A 362 19.13 9.37 3.61
CA GLY A 362 20.24 9.87 4.39
C GLY A 362 20.47 9.21 5.76
N THR A 363 19.64 8.29 6.18
CA THR A 363 19.85 7.60 7.48
C THR A 363 20.92 6.52 7.39
N GLY A 364 21.14 5.93 6.24
CA GLY A 364 22.15 4.86 6.04
C GLY A 364 21.86 3.56 6.78
N GLN A 365 20.73 3.48 7.48
CA GLN A 365 20.22 2.28 8.13
C GLN A 365 18.94 1.82 7.46
N ASP A 366 18.78 0.53 7.42
CA ASP A 366 17.59 -0.12 6.92
C ASP A 366 16.48 0.06 7.97
N MET A 367 15.53 0.94 7.70
CA MET A 367 14.36 1.16 8.57
C MET A 367 13.23 0.22 8.24
N THR A 368 13.46 -0.64 7.32
CA THR A 368 12.45 -1.48 6.75
C THR A 368 12.72 -2.90 7.20
N GLY A 369 11.86 -3.45 8.02
CA GLY A 369 11.86 -4.87 8.37
C GLY A 369 11.78 -5.76 7.12
N GLN A 370 12.04 -7.05 7.26
CA GLN A 370 12.20 -8.00 6.14
C GLN A 370 10.97 -8.24 5.26
N SER A 371 9.79 -7.69 5.58
CA SER A 371 8.53 -7.93 4.85
C SER A 371 7.98 -6.73 4.09
N ILE A 372 8.83 -5.94 3.49
CA ILE A 372 8.54 -4.60 3.01
C ILE A 372 7.80 -4.54 1.71
N SER A 373 7.92 -5.55 0.88
CA SER A 373 7.30 -5.51 -0.44
C SER A 373 6.29 -6.62 -0.61
N THR A 374 5.06 -6.23 -0.91
CA THR A 374 4.03 -7.16 -1.37
C THR A 374 3.89 -7.03 -2.87
N THR A 375 3.88 -8.16 -3.55
CA THR A 375 3.70 -8.21 -4.99
C THR A 375 2.30 -8.69 -5.32
N LEU A 376 1.54 -7.88 -6.03
CA LEU A 376 0.24 -8.23 -6.57
C LEU A 376 0.37 -8.53 -8.06
N ARG A 377 0.05 -9.74 -8.48
CA ARG A 377 0.03 -10.15 -9.89
C ARG A 377 -1.40 -10.15 -10.38
N LEU A 378 -1.64 -9.47 -11.48
CA LEU A 378 -2.94 -9.29 -12.07
C LEU A 378 -2.95 -9.88 -13.49
N VAL A 379 -4.06 -10.45 -13.89
CA VAL A 379 -4.27 -10.92 -15.26
C VAL A 379 -5.06 -9.86 -15.99
N VAL A 380 -4.49 -9.34 -17.07
CA VAL A 380 -5.17 -8.32 -17.87
C VAL A 380 -6.09 -8.98 -18.87
N ASP A 381 -7.34 -8.57 -18.83
CA ASP A 381 -8.38 -8.98 -19.73
C ASP A 381 -9.11 -7.73 -20.24
N SER A 382 -9.00 -7.46 -21.52
CA SER A 382 -9.62 -6.30 -22.18
C SER A 382 -10.65 -6.72 -23.23
N THR A 383 -11.03 -7.99 -23.23
CA THR A 383 -11.95 -8.55 -24.22
C THR A 383 -13.31 -8.77 -23.56
N ALA A 384 -14.30 -8.04 -24.01
CA ALA A 384 -15.66 -8.24 -23.53
C ALA A 384 -16.27 -9.53 -24.07
N PRO A 385 -17.10 -10.21 -23.27
CA PRO A 385 -17.91 -11.33 -23.75
C PRO A 385 -18.74 -10.92 -24.96
N ARG A 386 -18.82 -11.80 -25.96
CA ARG A 386 -19.53 -11.52 -27.18
C ARG A 386 -20.77 -12.39 -27.31
N VAL A 387 -21.93 -11.78 -27.28
CA VAL A 387 -23.20 -12.46 -27.58
C VAL A 387 -23.34 -12.60 -29.10
N LEU A 388 -23.40 -13.84 -29.57
CA LEU A 388 -23.50 -14.12 -31.02
C LEU A 388 -24.94 -14.28 -31.47
N THR A 389 -25.70 -15.09 -30.75
CA THR A 389 -27.08 -15.38 -31.16
C THR A 389 -27.98 -15.67 -29.97
N ARG A 390 -29.25 -15.32 -30.09
CA ARG A 390 -30.30 -15.85 -29.23
C ARG A 390 -30.83 -17.14 -29.83
N THR A 391 -30.82 -18.20 -29.07
CA THR A 391 -31.20 -19.54 -29.52
C THR A 391 -32.59 -19.98 -29.04
N ALA A 392 -33.14 -19.30 -28.03
CA ALA A 392 -34.51 -19.49 -27.56
C ALA A 392 -35.05 -18.19 -26.92
N PRO A 393 -36.34 -17.88 -27.05
CA PRO A 393 -37.30 -18.41 -28.05
C PRO A 393 -36.97 -17.89 -29.44
N VAL A 394 -37.22 -18.68 -30.48
CA VAL A 394 -36.71 -18.33 -31.82
C VAL A 394 -37.62 -17.34 -32.54
N ASN A 395 -38.81 -17.72 -32.93
CA ASN A 395 -39.67 -16.85 -33.76
C ASN A 395 -41.06 -16.60 -33.19
N LEU A 396 -41.52 -17.43 -32.31
CA LEU A 396 -42.87 -17.34 -31.76
C LEU A 396 -42.91 -17.85 -30.31
N ILE A 397 -43.64 -17.14 -29.45
CA ILE A 397 -43.98 -17.57 -28.11
C ILE A 397 -45.47 -17.91 -28.10
N ASP A 398 -45.80 -19.13 -27.65
CA ASP A 398 -47.20 -19.57 -27.60
C ASP A 398 -47.94 -18.93 -26.44
N ILE A 399 -49.02 -18.23 -26.72
CA ILE A 399 -49.88 -17.58 -25.75
C ILE A 399 -51.10 -18.39 -25.36
N SER A 400 -51.21 -19.64 -25.84
CA SER A 400 -52.37 -20.50 -25.55
C SER A 400 -52.45 -20.89 -24.07
N SER A 401 -51.33 -20.80 -23.33
CA SER A 401 -51.23 -21.06 -21.89
C SER A 401 -50.55 -19.93 -21.17
N ILE A 402 -51.22 -19.32 -20.17
CA ILE A 402 -50.63 -18.28 -19.31
C ILE A 402 -49.50 -18.86 -18.47
N SER A 403 -49.58 -20.16 -18.11
CA SER A 403 -48.49 -20.79 -17.35
C SER A 403 -47.18 -20.85 -18.13
N ASP A 404 -47.25 -20.98 -19.45
CA ASP A 404 -46.07 -21.06 -20.31
C ASP A 404 -45.42 -19.69 -20.47
N LEU A 405 -46.19 -18.62 -20.41
CA LEU A 405 -45.71 -17.23 -20.45
C LEU A 405 -45.04 -16.77 -19.13
N SER A 406 -45.33 -17.43 -18.02
CA SER A 406 -44.67 -17.16 -16.74
C SER A 406 -43.29 -17.82 -16.63
N GLN A 407 -42.93 -18.71 -17.58
CA GLN A 407 -41.67 -19.44 -17.60
C GLN A 407 -41.13 -19.62 -19.03
N VAL A 408 -41.07 -18.53 -19.79
CA VAL A 408 -40.55 -18.58 -21.16
C VAL A 408 -39.03 -18.84 -21.09
N ALA A 409 -38.60 -19.94 -21.71
CA ALA A 409 -37.19 -20.27 -21.81
C ALA A 409 -36.48 -19.28 -22.72
N VAL A 410 -35.36 -18.72 -22.20
CA VAL A 410 -34.50 -17.81 -22.95
C VAL A 410 -33.07 -18.36 -22.95
N SER A 411 -32.47 -18.35 -24.12
CA SER A 411 -31.10 -18.83 -24.28
C SER A 411 -30.34 -18.00 -25.29
N PHE A 412 -29.08 -17.70 -24.95
CA PHE A 412 -28.13 -17.02 -25.82
C PHE A 412 -26.86 -17.85 -25.90
N ASN A 413 -26.20 -17.77 -27.07
CA ASN A 413 -24.87 -18.30 -27.30
C ASN A 413 -23.88 -17.15 -27.57
N GLY A 414 -22.67 -17.32 -27.12
CA GLY A 414 -21.62 -16.34 -27.33
C GLY A 414 -20.23 -16.92 -27.17
N THR A 415 -19.27 -16.05 -27.17
CA THR A 415 -17.87 -16.42 -26.94
C THR A 415 -17.27 -15.54 -25.86
N GLU A 416 -16.38 -16.15 -25.09
CA GLU A 416 -15.60 -15.51 -24.04
C GLU A 416 -14.24 -16.18 -23.93
N ASP A 417 -13.17 -15.42 -23.90
CA ASP A 417 -11.81 -15.94 -23.79
C ASP A 417 -11.33 -16.11 -22.34
N ALA A 418 -12.11 -15.61 -21.38
CA ALA A 418 -11.86 -15.64 -19.97
C ALA A 418 -12.93 -16.39 -19.18
N ASP A 419 -12.69 -16.62 -17.90
CA ASP A 419 -13.68 -17.19 -16.99
C ASP A 419 -14.68 -16.11 -16.56
N LEU A 420 -15.97 -16.34 -16.79
CA LEU A 420 -17.07 -15.48 -16.37
C LEU A 420 -17.45 -15.63 -14.88
N THR A 421 -16.62 -16.26 -14.05
CA THR A 421 -16.94 -16.45 -12.61
C THR A 421 -17.16 -15.13 -11.90
N GLY A 422 -18.23 -15.03 -11.16
CA GLY A 422 -18.56 -13.88 -10.31
C GLY A 422 -19.38 -12.78 -10.97
N SER A 423 -19.66 -12.87 -12.28
CA SER A 423 -20.52 -11.89 -12.95
C SER A 423 -21.98 -12.35 -12.99
N GLU A 424 -22.91 -11.43 -12.81
CA GLU A 424 -24.34 -11.67 -13.02
C GLU A 424 -24.70 -11.30 -14.46
N GLN A 425 -25.38 -12.20 -15.15
CA GLN A 425 -25.89 -11.95 -16.48
C GLN A 425 -27.40 -11.77 -16.41
N VAL A 426 -27.84 -10.61 -16.86
CA VAL A 426 -29.24 -10.21 -16.79
C VAL A 426 -29.83 -10.14 -18.17
N VAL A 427 -30.88 -10.91 -18.40
CA VAL A 427 -31.71 -10.72 -19.59
C VAL A 427 -32.79 -9.69 -19.32
N HIS A 428 -32.80 -8.67 -20.14
CA HIS A 428 -33.88 -7.69 -20.19
C HIS A 428 -34.87 -8.07 -21.28
N TRP A 429 -36.16 -7.94 -21.01
CA TRP A 429 -37.17 -8.12 -22.02
C TRP A 429 -38.11 -6.93 -22.06
N VAL A 430 -38.58 -6.63 -23.27
CA VAL A 430 -39.55 -5.59 -23.52
C VAL A 430 -40.63 -6.16 -24.42
N MET A 431 -41.88 -5.99 -24.00
CA MET A 431 -43.06 -6.35 -24.81
C MET A 431 -43.65 -5.12 -25.45
N LYS A 432 -43.87 -5.19 -26.76
CA LYS A 432 -44.52 -4.13 -27.58
C LYS A 432 -45.72 -4.66 -28.33
N ASP A 433 -46.61 -3.73 -28.69
CA ASP A 433 -47.78 -4.02 -29.51
C ASP A 433 -47.42 -4.56 -30.91
N SER A 434 -48.39 -5.05 -31.67
CA SER A 434 -48.18 -5.61 -32.98
C SER A 434 -47.51 -4.66 -33.99
N SER A 435 -47.54 -3.36 -33.73
CA SER A 435 -46.83 -2.34 -34.52
C SER A 435 -45.44 -2.02 -34.00
N ARG A 436 -45.04 -2.59 -32.90
CA ARG A 436 -43.78 -2.29 -32.14
C ARG A 436 -43.63 -0.84 -31.67
N THR A 437 -44.74 -0.09 -31.58
CA THR A 437 -44.72 1.34 -31.23
C THR A 437 -45.04 1.59 -29.77
N VAL A 438 -45.87 0.80 -29.14
CA VAL A 438 -46.32 0.97 -27.76
C VAL A 438 -45.71 -0.11 -26.89
N THR A 439 -45.01 0.26 -25.83
CA THR A 439 -44.51 -0.67 -24.82
C THR A 439 -45.65 -1.13 -23.92
N ILE A 440 -45.88 -2.44 -23.90
CA ILE A 440 -46.90 -3.12 -23.07
C ILE A 440 -46.34 -3.44 -21.69
N GLY A 441 -45.09 -3.89 -21.65
CA GLY A 441 -44.40 -4.25 -20.43
C GLY A 441 -42.91 -4.47 -20.63
N ALA A 442 -42.18 -4.52 -19.55
CA ALA A 442 -40.74 -4.81 -19.53
C ALA A 442 -40.36 -5.48 -18.18
N GLY A 443 -39.27 -6.20 -18.18
CA GLY A 443 -38.74 -6.82 -17.00
C GLY A 443 -37.35 -7.36 -17.24
N GLU A 444 -36.79 -7.96 -16.18
CA GLU A 444 -35.46 -8.54 -16.20
C GLU A 444 -35.43 -9.88 -15.44
N SER A 445 -34.47 -10.72 -15.77
CA SER A 445 -34.21 -11.99 -15.09
C SER A 445 -32.73 -12.36 -15.18
N ILE A 446 -32.22 -13.02 -14.16
CA ILE A 446 -30.87 -13.55 -14.14
C ILE A 446 -30.82 -14.86 -14.91
N LEU A 447 -29.85 -15.01 -15.81
CA LEU A 447 -29.66 -16.26 -16.56
C LEU A 447 -28.54 -17.10 -15.93
N GLY A 448 -28.74 -18.41 -15.95
CA GLY A 448 -27.69 -19.39 -15.68
C GLY A 448 -26.70 -19.45 -16.86
N ARG A 449 -25.45 -19.77 -16.57
CA ARG A 449 -24.35 -19.79 -17.53
C ARG A 449 -23.73 -21.17 -17.59
N GLN A 450 -23.34 -21.58 -18.80
CA GLN A 450 -22.45 -22.72 -19.04
C GLN A 450 -21.34 -22.25 -19.99
N GLN A 451 -20.09 -22.53 -19.62
CA GLN A 451 -18.92 -22.19 -20.43
C GLN A 451 -18.12 -23.47 -20.72
N SER A 452 -17.74 -23.66 -21.99
CA SER A 452 -16.89 -24.75 -22.44
C SER A 452 -15.83 -24.20 -23.38
N GLY A 453 -14.62 -24.05 -22.87
CA GLY A 453 -13.56 -23.33 -23.59
C GLY A 453 -13.95 -21.87 -23.79
N GLN A 454 -13.94 -21.41 -25.03
CA GLN A 454 -14.37 -20.06 -25.41
C GLN A 454 -15.87 -19.94 -25.64
N ASP A 455 -16.60 -21.04 -25.78
CA ASP A 455 -18.03 -21.01 -26.01
C ASP A 455 -18.80 -20.85 -24.71
N VAL A 456 -19.73 -19.90 -24.72
CA VAL A 456 -20.61 -19.62 -23.59
C VAL A 456 -22.06 -19.74 -24.04
N SER A 457 -22.87 -20.37 -23.19
CA SER A 457 -24.32 -20.35 -23.29
C SER A 457 -24.96 -19.81 -22.03
N TRP A 458 -25.88 -18.89 -22.18
CA TRP A 458 -26.70 -18.35 -21.10
C TRP A 458 -28.12 -18.88 -21.26
N THR A 459 -28.65 -19.48 -20.22
CA THR A 459 -29.98 -20.12 -20.24
C THR A 459 -30.76 -19.79 -18.99
N GLY A 460 -32.06 -19.62 -19.14
CA GLY A 460 -32.97 -19.39 -18.03
C GLY A 460 -34.38 -19.20 -18.43
N THR A 461 -35.20 -18.68 -17.56
CA THR A 461 -36.63 -18.40 -17.83
C THR A 461 -36.95 -16.96 -17.47
N VAL A 462 -37.86 -16.37 -18.23
CA VAL A 462 -38.41 -15.04 -17.94
C VAL A 462 -39.92 -15.14 -17.73
N ASP A 463 -40.46 -14.34 -16.83
CA ASP A 463 -41.89 -14.18 -16.63
C ASP A 463 -42.40 -12.99 -17.43
N LEU A 464 -43.00 -13.29 -18.59
CA LEU A 464 -43.60 -12.27 -19.46
C LEU A 464 -44.95 -11.78 -18.94
N THR A 465 -45.53 -12.42 -17.93
CA THR A 465 -46.81 -12.00 -17.32
C THR A 465 -46.67 -10.89 -16.30
N ASN A 466 -45.42 -10.68 -15.84
CA ASN A 466 -45.12 -9.77 -14.76
C ASN A 466 -46.06 -9.99 -13.55
N GLY A 467 -46.13 -11.25 -13.10
CA GLY A 467 -47.03 -11.63 -11.99
C GLY A 467 -48.53 -11.59 -12.36
N GLY A 468 -48.86 -11.68 -13.64
CA GLY A 468 -50.26 -11.68 -14.14
C GLY A 468 -50.85 -10.28 -14.35
N THR A 469 -50.05 -9.24 -14.36
CA THR A 469 -50.51 -7.84 -14.49
C THR A 469 -50.55 -7.34 -15.93
N LEU A 470 -49.87 -8.02 -16.87
CA LEU A 470 -49.76 -7.56 -18.24
C LEU A 470 -50.90 -8.13 -19.14
N SER A 471 -51.41 -7.28 -20.03
CA SER A 471 -52.38 -7.65 -21.08
C SER A 471 -51.66 -7.66 -22.42
N PHE A 472 -51.55 -8.84 -22.99
CA PHE A 472 -50.95 -9.05 -24.30
C PHE A 472 -51.96 -9.67 -25.29
N ARG A 473 -51.64 -9.55 -26.57
CA ARG A 473 -52.49 -10.04 -27.65
C ARG A 473 -51.69 -10.84 -28.67
N GLU A 474 -52.37 -11.69 -29.37
CA GLU A 474 -51.75 -12.32 -30.55
C GLU A 474 -51.24 -11.28 -31.52
N GLY A 475 -50.00 -11.44 -31.96
CA GLY A 475 -49.33 -10.50 -32.86
C GLY A 475 -48.46 -9.46 -32.15
N ASP A 476 -48.53 -9.38 -30.83
CA ASP A 476 -47.59 -8.53 -30.05
C ASP A 476 -46.15 -9.13 -30.09
N TRP A 477 -45.16 -8.31 -29.77
CA TRP A 477 -43.75 -8.66 -29.91
C TRP A 477 -43.04 -8.58 -28.55
N VAL A 478 -42.12 -9.49 -28.32
CA VAL A 478 -41.18 -9.46 -27.18
C VAL A 478 -39.75 -9.40 -27.69
N GLY A 479 -39.03 -8.42 -27.29
CA GLY A 479 -37.60 -8.31 -27.53
C GLY A 479 -36.80 -8.76 -26.29
N PHE A 480 -35.67 -9.43 -26.51
CA PHE A 480 -34.78 -9.89 -25.48
C PHE A 480 -33.37 -9.32 -25.68
N TYR A 481 -32.77 -8.88 -24.61
CA TYR A 481 -31.46 -8.29 -24.60
C TYR A 481 -30.67 -8.79 -23.39
N LEU A 482 -29.43 -9.23 -23.58
CA LEU A 482 -28.58 -9.75 -22.51
C LEU A 482 -27.50 -8.72 -22.16
N THR A 483 -27.38 -8.43 -20.87
CA THR A 483 -26.31 -7.59 -20.33
C THR A 483 -25.55 -8.35 -19.26
N GLY A 484 -24.33 -7.90 -18.99
CA GLY A 484 -23.49 -8.43 -17.95
C GLY A 484 -22.07 -7.95 -18.12
N TRP A 485 -21.18 -8.52 -17.35
CA TRP A 485 -19.74 -8.30 -17.44
C TRP A 485 -19.01 -9.61 -17.16
N ASP A 486 -17.76 -9.69 -17.61
CA ASP A 486 -16.87 -10.80 -17.30
C ASP A 486 -16.20 -10.62 -15.94
N ALA A 487 -15.27 -11.51 -15.59
CA ALA A 487 -14.52 -11.45 -14.33
C ALA A 487 -13.60 -10.23 -14.21
N ALA A 488 -13.24 -9.60 -15.32
CA ALA A 488 -12.44 -8.39 -15.35
C ALA A 488 -13.30 -7.11 -15.31
N GLY A 489 -14.61 -7.22 -15.52
CA GLY A 489 -15.52 -6.09 -15.58
C GLY A 489 -15.73 -5.55 -17.00
N ASN A 490 -15.32 -6.28 -18.06
CA ASN A 490 -15.66 -5.88 -19.41
C ASN A 490 -17.14 -6.13 -19.65
N GLU A 491 -17.85 -5.06 -19.93
CA GLU A 491 -19.30 -5.10 -20.14
C GLU A 491 -19.68 -5.63 -21.51
N PHE A 492 -20.78 -6.38 -21.57
CA PHE A 492 -21.37 -6.81 -22.83
C PHE A 492 -22.90 -6.60 -22.84
N PRO A 493 -23.47 -6.38 -24.00
CA PRO A 493 -22.74 -6.19 -25.24
C PRO A 493 -21.84 -4.97 -25.12
N GLU A 494 -20.74 -4.98 -25.86
CA GLU A 494 -19.89 -3.81 -25.96
C GLU A 494 -20.74 -2.65 -26.47
N ILE A 495 -21.19 -1.79 -25.56
CA ILE A 495 -21.94 -0.59 -25.92
C ILE A 495 -20.90 0.40 -26.42
N SER A 496 -20.62 0.32 -27.72
CA SER A 496 -19.75 1.32 -28.32
C SER A 496 -20.47 2.67 -28.31
N ASN A 497 -20.10 3.46 -27.32
CA ASN A 497 -20.22 4.92 -27.20
C ASN A 497 -21.59 5.60 -27.05
N SER A 498 -21.72 6.18 -25.89
CA SER A 498 -22.08 7.60 -25.61
C SER A 498 -23.53 8.09 -25.75
N GLU A 499 -24.49 7.37 -26.23
CA GLU A 499 -25.86 7.92 -26.32
C GLU A 499 -26.94 6.94 -25.87
N ALA A 500 -26.65 6.01 -25.00
CA ALA A 500 -27.68 5.05 -24.70
C ALA A 500 -28.17 5.14 -23.27
N SER A 501 -29.44 5.37 -23.14
CA SER A 501 -30.26 4.68 -22.18
C SER A 501 -29.85 3.20 -22.12
N PRO A 502 -29.69 2.56 -20.94
CA PRO A 502 -29.24 1.17 -20.79
C PRO A 502 -30.22 0.14 -21.38
N ILE A 503 -31.34 0.54 -21.85
CA ILE A 503 -32.16 -0.16 -22.82
C ILE A 503 -32.05 0.71 -24.06
N PRO A 504 -31.25 0.36 -25.05
CA PRO A 504 -31.47 0.92 -26.35
C PRO A 504 -32.98 0.72 -26.57
N GLU A 505 -33.75 1.79 -26.69
CA GLU A 505 -35.05 1.62 -27.31
C GLU A 505 -34.73 0.74 -28.50
N PHE A 506 -35.10 -0.55 -28.47
CA PHE A 506 -34.81 -1.52 -29.54
C PHE A 506 -35.02 -0.78 -30.86
N ALA A 507 -33.98 0.03 -31.13
CA ALA A 507 -34.11 1.13 -32.05
C ALA A 507 -34.03 0.55 -33.44
N SER A 508 -34.96 0.78 -34.09
CA SER A 508 -35.32 0.93 -35.47
C SER A 508 -34.26 0.81 -36.57
N VAL A 509 -33.00 0.52 -36.35
CA VAL A 509 -31.98 0.70 -37.39
C VAL A 509 -30.98 -0.42 -37.56
N ASP A 510 -30.88 -1.38 -36.65
CA ASP A 510 -29.92 -2.49 -36.85
C ASP A 510 -30.64 -3.79 -37.19
N THR A 511 -30.37 -4.31 -38.37
CA THR A 511 -30.96 -5.57 -38.88
C THR A 511 -30.64 -6.77 -37.98
N ASP A 512 -29.56 -6.70 -37.18
CA ASP A 512 -29.23 -7.72 -36.20
C ASP A 512 -30.13 -7.66 -34.96
N PHE A 513 -30.66 -6.51 -34.61
CA PHE A 513 -31.66 -6.37 -33.54
C PHE A 513 -33.04 -6.89 -33.91
N GLU A 514 -33.39 -6.95 -35.19
CA GLU A 514 -34.65 -7.60 -35.61
C GLU A 514 -34.71 -9.07 -35.21
N ARG A 515 -33.57 -9.75 -35.14
CA ARG A 515 -33.47 -11.13 -34.66
C ARG A 515 -33.72 -11.28 -33.17
N GLN A 516 -33.70 -10.19 -32.38
CA GLN A 516 -34.02 -10.23 -30.98
C GLN A 516 -35.51 -10.20 -30.67
N TRP A 517 -36.34 -9.85 -31.63
CA TRP A 517 -37.79 -9.82 -31.49
C TRP A 517 -38.44 -11.18 -31.76
N VAL A 518 -39.40 -11.55 -30.91
CA VAL A 518 -40.21 -12.75 -31.02
C VAL A 518 -41.67 -12.36 -30.96
N ARG A 519 -42.46 -12.94 -31.86
CA ARG A 519 -43.89 -12.69 -31.91
C ARG A 519 -44.64 -13.54 -30.91
N LEU A 520 -45.68 -12.97 -30.29
CA LEU A 520 -46.64 -13.72 -29.48
C LEU A 520 -47.76 -14.24 -30.40
N GLY A 521 -48.10 -15.50 -30.28
CA GLY A 521 -49.16 -16.10 -31.10
C GLY A 521 -49.50 -17.53 -30.73
N ALA A 522 -50.60 -18.07 -31.26
CA ALA A 522 -50.97 -19.47 -31.14
C ALA A 522 -50.23 -20.31 -32.19
N THR A 523 -49.61 -21.43 -31.80
CA THR A 523 -48.66 -22.10 -32.67
C THR A 523 -48.76 -23.59 -32.83
N GLY A 524 -48.16 -24.02 -33.95
CA GLY A 524 -47.58 -25.36 -34.11
C GLY A 524 -46.20 -25.50 -33.43
N PRO A 525 -45.58 -26.68 -33.57
CA PRO A 525 -44.18 -26.89 -33.12
C PRO A 525 -43.21 -25.91 -33.76
N GLU A 526 -42.15 -25.58 -33.03
CA GLU A 526 -41.05 -24.75 -33.49
C GLU A 526 -39.74 -25.31 -32.93
N LEU A 527 -39.03 -26.00 -33.78
CA LEU A 527 -37.81 -26.71 -33.43
C LEU A 527 -36.60 -25.87 -33.74
N THR A 528 -35.63 -25.92 -32.86
CA THR A 528 -34.35 -25.24 -33.04
C THR A 528 -33.23 -25.97 -32.37
N VAL A 529 -32.02 -25.81 -32.89
CA VAL A 529 -30.80 -26.24 -32.19
C VAL A 529 -30.25 -25.06 -31.39
N ILE A 530 -30.44 -25.08 -30.09
CA ILE A 530 -30.02 -23.99 -29.18
C ILE A 530 -28.58 -24.08 -28.73
N GLY A 531 -27.90 -25.19 -29.03
CA GLY A 531 -26.49 -25.38 -28.73
C GLY A 531 -25.90 -26.58 -29.42
N LEU A 532 -24.63 -26.46 -29.79
CA LEU A 532 -23.84 -27.54 -30.39
C LEU A 532 -22.46 -27.52 -29.72
N ASN A 533 -22.23 -28.53 -28.90
CA ASN A 533 -21.00 -28.65 -28.12
C ASN A 533 -20.15 -29.82 -28.60
N LEU A 534 -18.87 -29.60 -28.70
CA LEU A 534 -17.84 -30.62 -28.94
C LEU A 534 -16.99 -30.77 -27.69
N ASP A 535 -16.63 -32.00 -27.31
CA ASP A 535 -15.72 -32.25 -26.19
C ASP A 535 -14.28 -31.86 -26.51
N ASP A 536 -13.96 -31.72 -27.80
CA ASP A 536 -12.66 -31.18 -28.28
C ASP A 536 -12.88 -30.58 -29.67
N ASP A 537 -12.46 -29.34 -29.92
CA ASP A 537 -12.54 -28.62 -31.16
C ASP A 537 -11.19 -28.51 -31.92
N HIS A 538 -10.08 -28.94 -31.25
CA HIS A 538 -8.75 -29.01 -31.84
C HIS A 538 -8.26 -30.44 -31.90
N VAL A 539 -8.59 -31.13 -32.93
CA VAL A 539 -8.49 -32.59 -33.02
C VAL A 539 -7.53 -33.06 -34.08
N SER A 540 -7.05 -34.28 -33.92
CA SER A 540 -6.24 -34.97 -34.94
C SER A 540 -7.11 -35.85 -35.82
N PRO A 541 -6.75 -36.04 -37.11
CA PRO A 541 -7.45 -36.95 -37.97
C PRO A 541 -7.60 -38.35 -37.34
N GLY A 542 -8.83 -38.86 -37.33
CA GLY A 542 -9.19 -40.13 -36.72
C GLY A 542 -9.50 -40.11 -35.26
N GLN A 543 -9.31 -38.98 -34.55
CA GLN A 543 -9.74 -38.80 -33.18
C GLN A 543 -11.25 -38.85 -33.07
N LYS A 544 -11.74 -39.47 -32.01
CA LYS A 544 -13.15 -39.51 -31.68
C LYS A 544 -13.55 -38.35 -30.83
N VAL A 545 -14.51 -37.56 -31.30
CA VAL A 545 -15.04 -36.37 -30.64
C VAL A 545 -16.49 -36.65 -30.30
N LYS A 546 -16.86 -36.42 -29.04
CA LYS A 546 -18.28 -36.45 -28.66
C LYS A 546 -18.92 -35.10 -29.00
N ILE A 547 -20.06 -35.19 -29.66
CA ILE A 547 -20.85 -34.03 -30.08
C ILE A 547 -22.19 -34.09 -29.36
N GLU A 548 -22.61 -32.98 -28.78
CA GLU A 548 -23.91 -32.83 -28.12
C GLU A 548 -24.67 -31.65 -28.74
N ALA A 549 -25.81 -31.93 -29.33
CA ALA A 549 -26.75 -30.94 -29.82
C ALA A 549 -27.90 -30.78 -28.80
N LEU A 550 -28.18 -29.54 -28.44
CA LEU A 550 -29.35 -29.19 -27.63
C LEU A 550 -30.46 -28.77 -28.57
N VAL A 551 -31.46 -29.63 -28.66
CA VAL A 551 -32.66 -29.41 -29.48
C VAL A 551 -33.77 -28.91 -28.59
N SER A 552 -34.35 -27.77 -28.94
CA SER A 552 -35.45 -27.15 -28.18
C SER A 552 -36.68 -27.04 -29.08
N ASN A 553 -37.85 -27.13 -28.45
CA ASN A 553 -39.11 -26.79 -29.08
C ASN A 553 -39.72 -25.57 -28.38
N SER A 554 -39.66 -24.41 -29.02
CA SER A 554 -40.23 -23.17 -28.48
C SER A 554 -41.70 -22.95 -28.90
N GLY A 555 -42.24 -23.81 -29.72
CA GLY A 555 -43.63 -23.83 -30.14
C GLY A 555 -44.50 -24.87 -29.43
N GLY A 556 -45.56 -25.27 -30.04
CA GLY A 556 -46.44 -26.38 -29.58
C GLY A 556 -45.70 -27.71 -29.60
N SER A 557 -46.23 -28.71 -28.84
CA SER A 557 -45.65 -30.06 -28.79
C SER A 557 -45.68 -30.74 -30.17
N THR A 558 -44.60 -31.44 -30.54
CA THR A 558 -44.58 -32.25 -31.74
C THR A 558 -45.42 -33.51 -31.56
N SER A 559 -46.18 -33.88 -32.56
CA SER A 559 -46.95 -35.12 -32.56
C SER A 559 -46.37 -36.20 -33.45
N ALA A 560 -45.36 -35.88 -34.25
CA ALA A 560 -44.69 -36.74 -35.19
C ALA A 560 -43.22 -36.97 -34.84
N GLN A 561 -42.71 -38.08 -35.33
CA GLN A 561 -41.31 -38.42 -35.22
C GLN A 561 -40.51 -37.60 -36.23
N PHE A 562 -39.36 -37.09 -35.80
CA PHE A 562 -38.44 -36.32 -36.63
C PHE A 562 -36.99 -36.75 -36.34
N ARG A 563 -36.08 -36.27 -37.18
CA ARG A 563 -34.66 -36.62 -37.11
C ARG A 563 -33.81 -35.44 -36.71
N VAL A 564 -32.68 -35.73 -36.13
CA VAL A 564 -31.57 -34.79 -35.89
C VAL A 564 -30.37 -35.34 -36.65
N ALA A 565 -29.89 -34.62 -37.65
CA ALA A 565 -28.82 -35.05 -38.53
C ALA A 565 -27.54 -34.22 -38.31
N PHE A 566 -26.40 -34.90 -38.28
CA PHE A 566 -25.08 -34.30 -38.06
C PHE A 566 -24.27 -34.36 -39.36
N TYR A 567 -23.67 -33.25 -39.79
CA TYR A 567 -22.97 -33.10 -41.03
C TYR A 567 -21.54 -32.60 -40.83
N GLU A 568 -20.65 -32.99 -41.76
CA GLU A 568 -19.29 -32.44 -41.88
C GLU A 568 -19.32 -31.26 -42.87
N GLY A 569 -19.10 -30.05 -42.41
CA GLY A 569 -19.08 -28.85 -43.24
C GLY A 569 -20.31 -28.72 -44.13
N GLU A 570 -20.07 -28.57 -45.41
CA GLU A 570 -21.14 -28.47 -46.47
C GLU A 570 -21.63 -29.81 -47.01
N ALA A 571 -21.27 -30.92 -46.33
CA ALA A 571 -21.74 -32.22 -46.82
C ALA A 571 -23.27 -32.30 -46.89
N THR A 572 -23.79 -32.89 -47.91
CA THR A 572 -25.22 -33.12 -48.12
C THR A 572 -25.73 -34.39 -47.45
N GLU A 573 -24.83 -35.32 -47.17
CA GLU A 573 -25.12 -36.55 -46.46
C GLU A 573 -24.67 -36.46 -45.03
N PRO A 574 -25.51 -36.75 -44.04
CA PRO A 574 -25.12 -36.72 -42.63
C PRO A 574 -24.17 -37.88 -42.31
N PHE A 575 -23.22 -37.65 -41.43
CA PHE A 575 -22.38 -38.73 -40.90
C PHE A 575 -23.06 -39.52 -39.78
N ASP A 576 -24.06 -38.90 -39.11
CA ASP A 576 -24.92 -39.60 -38.12
C ASP A 576 -26.31 -38.97 -38.07
N VAL A 577 -27.30 -39.78 -37.67
CA VAL A 577 -28.70 -39.36 -37.55
C VAL A 577 -29.34 -39.98 -36.34
N SER A 578 -29.89 -39.16 -35.45
CA SER A 578 -30.72 -39.57 -34.34
C SER A 578 -32.19 -39.32 -34.62
N THR A 579 -33.05 -40.21 -34.16
CA THR A 579 -34.49 -40.05 -34.34
C THR A 579 -35.14 -39.75 -33.01
N LEU A 580 -35.92 -38.70 -32.95
CA LEU A 580 -36.72 -38.28 -31.78
C LEU A 580 -38.21 -38.61 -32.05
N ASN A 581 -38.92 -39.11 -31.03
CA ASN A 581 -40.34 -39.47 -31.20
C ASN A 581 -41.25 -38.25 -31.05
N SER A 582 -40.94 -37.37 -30.11
CA SER A 582 -41.61 -36.08 -29.89
C SER A 582 -40.82 -35.23 -28.96
N ILE A 583 -41.07 -33.94 -28.98
CA ILE A 583 -40.54 -32.95 -28.03
C ILE A 583 -41.70 -32.06 -27.58
N GLN A 584 -41.83 -31.86 -26.29
CA GLN A 584 -42.91 -31.07 -25.72
C GLN A 584 -42.62 -29.56 -25.93
N SER A 585 -43.68 -28.77 -25.81
CA SER A 585 -43.53 -27.31 -25.79
C SER A 585 -42.60 -26.89 -24.64
N GLY A 586 -41.58 -26.09 -24.94
CA GLY A 586 -40.59 -25.64 -23.98
C GLY A 586 -39.56 -26.71 -23.53
N GLU A 587 -39.62 -27.93 -24.08
CA GLU A 587 -38.66 -28.99 -23.73
C GLU A 587 -37.35 -28.82 -24.49
N ILE A 588 -36.27 -29.17 -23.83
CA ILE A 588 -34.92 -29.23 -24.38
C ILE A 588 -34.43 -30.67 -24.30
N LEU A 589 -34.02 -31.24 -25.41
CA LEU A 589 -33.45 -32.57 -25.49
C LEU A 589 -31.98 -32.50 -25.92
N ILE A 590 -31.15 -33.29 -25.26
CA ILE A 590 -29.72 -33.45 -25.62
C ILE A 590 -29.61 -34.64 -26.56
N VAL A 591 -29.15 -34.42 -27.76
CA VAL A 591 -28.86 -35.44 -28.76
C VAL A 591 -27.35 -35.56 -28.92
N SER A 592 -26.81 -36.73 -28.58
CA SER A 592 -25.35 -36.94 -28.59
C SER A 592 -24.95 -37.91 -29.72
N THR A 593 -23.84 -37.62 -30.36
CA THR A 593 -23.18 -38.53 -31.29
C THR A 593 -21.66 -38.55 -31.08
N THR A 594 -20.96 -39.43 -31.78
CA THR A 594 -19.51 -39.48 -31.78
C THR A 594 -18.98 -39.36 -33.21
N TRP A 595 -18.31 -38.29 -33.49
CA TRP A 595 -17.65 -38.04 -34.76
C TRP A 595 -16.22 -38.55 -34.77
N SER A 596 -15.77 -39.09 -35.91
CA SER A 596 -14.36 -39.45 -36.12
C SER A 596 -13.76 -38.39 -37.03
N ALA A 597 -12.90 -37.55 -36.50
CA ALA A 597 -12.39 -36.37 -37.17
C ALA A 597 -11.74 -36.72 -38.52
N ARG A 598 -12.17 -36.02 -39.56
CA ARG A 598 -11.66 -36.18 -40.93
C ARG A 598 -10.92 -34.95 -41.38
N GLU A 599 -9.95 -35.15 -42.24
CA GLU A 599 -9.13 -34.07 -42.82
C GLU A 599 -10.02 -33.10 -43.62
N ASN A 600 -9.67 -31.80 -43.53
CA ASN A 600 -10.34 -30.72 -44.25
C ASN A 600 -11.80 -30.46 -43.81
N VAL A 601 -12.19 -30.93 -42.64
CA VAL A 601 -13.44 -30.50 -41.99
C VAL A 601 -13.14 -29.31 -41.11
N GLU A 602 -13.77 -28.17 -41.39
CA GLU A 602 -13.56 -26.92 -40.67
C GLU A 602 -14.70 -26.61 -39.70
N ARG A 603 -15.84 -27.31 -39.85
CA ARG A 603 -17.01 -27.14 -39.02
C ARG A 603 -17.85 -28.40 -38.98
N ILE A 604 -18.57 -28.59 -37.90
CA ILE A 604 -19.65 -29.55 -37.75
C ILE A 604 -20.97 -28.77 -37.80
N ARG A 605 -21.92 -29.31 -38.51
CA ARG A 605 -23.25 -28.74 -38.60
C ARG A 605 -24.28 -29.79 -38.14
N VAL A 606 -25.26 -29.34 -37.39
CA VAL A 606 -26.40 -30.14 -37.01
C VAL A 606 -27.68 -29.52 -37.56
N VAL A 607 -28.61 -30.33 -37.99
CA VAL A 607 -29.93 -29.90 -38.43
C VAL A 607 -31.00 -30.76 -37.79
N VAL A 608 -31.98 -30.11 -37.15
CA VAL A 608 -33.17 -30.75 -36.62
C VAL A 608 -34.23 -30.74 -37.73
N ASP A 609 -35.00 -31.82 -37.85
CA ASP A 609 -35.99 -32.06 -38.88
C ASP A 609 -35.50 -31.81 -40.31
N PRO A 610 -34.39 -32.43 -40.75
CA PRO A 610 -33.82 -32.23 -42.07
C PRO A 610 -34.77 -32.71 -43.24
N ASP A 611 -35.81 -33.46 -42.89
CA ASP A 611 -36.79 -33.98 -43.81
C ASP A 611 -38.05 -33.12 -43.95
N ASP A 612 -38.12 -32.03 -43.19
CA ASP A 612 -39.27 -31.10 -43.16
C ASP A 612 -40.60 -31.82 -42.88
N LEU A 613 -40.56 -32.74 -41.90
CA LEU A 613 -41.74 -33.55 -41.50
C LEU A 613 -42.63 -32.83 -40.49
N ILE A 614 -42.03 -31.95 -39.71
CA ILE A 614 -42.74 -31.11 -38.74
C ILE A 614 -43.05 -29.78 -39.45
N ILE A 615 -44.33 -29.45 -39.49
CA ILE A 615 -44.72 -28.14 -40.01
C ILE A 615 -44.45 -27.10 -38.94
N GLU A 616 -43.45 -26.29 -39.16
CA GLU A 616 -42.96 -25.25 -38.24
C GLU A 616 -43.23 -23.85 -38.77
N VAL A 617 -43.16 -22.86 -37.93
CA VAL A 617 -43.32 -21.46 -38.34
C VAL A 617 -42.09 -21.00 -39.11
N ASN A 618 -40.91 -21.51 -38.73
CA ASN A 618 -39.66 -21.16 -39.37
C ASN A 618 -38.69 -22.35 -39.42
N ASN A 619 -38.48 -22.89 -40.60
CA ASN A 619 -37.53 -23.97 -40.85
C ASN A 619 -36.09 -23.49 -41.09
N GLU A 620 -35.83 -22.16 -41.11
CA GLU A 620 -34.49 -21.64 -41.37
C GLU A 620 -33.59 -21.65 -40.13
N ASN A 621 -34.17 -21.81 -38.91
CA ASN A 621 -33.47 -21.85 -37.63
C ASN A 621 -33.20 -23.27 -37.09
N ASN A 622 -33.50 -24.30 -37.91
CA ASN A 622 -33.38 -25.71 -37.54
C ASN A 622 -31.92 -26.21 -37.53
N GLY A 623 -30.95 -25.36 -37.76
CA GLY A 623 -29.54 -25.73 -37.86
C GLY A 623 -28.61 -24.92 -36.95
N ALA A 624 -27.54 -25.57 -36.50
CA ALA A 624 -26.40 -24.90 -35.83
C ALA A 624 -25.10 -25.43 -36.39
N GLU A 625 -24.07 -24.63 -36.30
CA GLU A 625 -22.73 -24.96 -36.73
C GLU A 625 -21.72 -24.68 -35.61
N HIS A 626 -20.70 -25.53 -35.53
CA HIS A 626 -19.57 -25.36 -34.62
C HIS A 626 -18.27 -25.51 -35.42
N ALA A 627 -17.37 -24.53 -35.27
CA ALA A 627 -16.08 -24.58 -35.94
C ALA A 627 -15.18 -25.64 -35.27
N VAL A 628 -14.45 -26.41 -36.08
CA VAL A 628 -13.51 -27.42 -35.63
C VAL A 628 -12.20 -27.26 -36.38
N SER A 629 -11.12 -27.41 -35.69
CA SER A 629 -9.78 -27.37 -36.26
C SER A 629 -9.17 -28.78 -36.28
N VAL A 630 -9.18 -29.42 -37.45
CA VAL A 630 -8.56 -30.72 -37.62
C VAL A 630 -7.11 -30.52 -38.05
N VAL A 631 -6.21 -30.61 -37.08
CA VAL A 631 -4.78 -30.37 -37.31
C VAL A 631 -4.04 -31.69 -37.27
N TYR A 632 -3.20 -31.93 -38.27
CA TYR A 632 -2.22 -32.97 -38.09
C TYR A 632 -1.36 -32.66 -36.89
N GLY A 633 -1.51 -33.46 -35.87
CA GLY A 633 -0.50 -33.44 -34.80
C GLY A 633 0.85 -33.53 -35.50
N SER A 634 1.73 -32.59 -35.28
CA SER A 634 3.11 -32.63 -35.75
C SER A 634 3.60 -34.07 -35.62
N TYR A 635 4.19 -34.64 -36.68
CA TYR A 635 4.78 -36.00 -36.63
C TYR A 635 5.75 -36.18 -35.47
N LEU A 636 6.01 -35.13 -34.75
CA LEU A 636 6.87 -35.04 -33.58
C LEU A 636 6.11 -34.63 -32.30
N GLY A 637 4.78 -34.39 -32.37
CA GLY A 637 3.95 -34.00 -31.20
C GLY A 637 3.94 -35.05 -30.07
N TRP A 638 4.25 -36.33 -30.42
CA TRP A 638 4.49 -37.37 -29.41
C TRP A 638 5.77 -37.12 -28.59
N LEU A 639 6.61 -36.18 -28.99
CA LEU A 639 7.79 -35.74 -28.25
C LEU A 639 7.45 -34.66 -27.17
N ASP A 640 6.32 -34.03 -27.25
CA ASP A 640 5.98 -32.89 -26.40
C ASP A 640 5.47 -33.27 -25.00
N SER A 641 5.10 -34.52 -24.79
CA SER A 641 4.54 -34.99 -23.50
C SER A 641 5.25 -36.23 -22.94
N PRO A 642 6.48 -36.11 -22.42
CA PRO A 642 7.21 -37.23 -21.86
C PRO A 642 6.51 -37.96 -20.69
N ARG A 643 5.58 -37.26 -20.02
CA ARG A 643 4.84 -37.80 -18.87
C ARG A 643 3.69 -38.71 -19.24
N GLU A 644 3.09 -38.49 -20.42
CA GLU A 644 1.91 -39.24 -20.84
C GLU A 644 2.25 -40.48 -21.62
N GLN A 645 3.43 -40.52 -22.25
CA GLN A 645 3.88 -41.67 -23.02
C GLN A 645 5.34 -42.09 -22.67
N PRO A 646 5.59 -42.53 -21.47
CA PRO A 646 6.97 -42.80 -21.01
C PRO A 646 7.67 -43.90 -21.80
N LEU A 647 6.94 -44.84 -22.39
CA LEU A 647 7.49 -45.90 -23.23
C LEU A 647 8.03 -45.39 -24.57
N VAL A 648 7.37 -44.43 -25.18
CA VAL A 648 7.78 -43.83 -26.45
C VAL A 648 9.07 -43.02 -26.24
N TRP A 649 9.13 -42.24 -25.18
CA TRP A 649 10.32 -41.49 -24.82
C TRP A 649 11.50 -42.41 -24.48
N LEU A 650 11.22 -43.51 -23.82
CA LEU A 650 12.22 -44.53 -23.57
C LEU A 650 12.82 -45.07 -24.86
N PHE A 651 11.98 -45.36 -25.89
CA PHE A 651 12.44 -45.81 -27.22
C PHE A 651 13.26 -44.73 -27.94
N VAL A 652 12.87 -43.46 -27.85
CA VAL A 652 13.61 -42.33 -28.42
C VAL A 652 15.00 -42.23 -27.78
N ILE A 653 15.06 -42.31 -26.47
CA ILE A 653 16.33 -42.25 -25.73
C ILE A 653 17.22 -43.46 -26.07
N ILE A 654 16.65 -44.66 -26.13
CA ILE A 654 17.40 -45.86 -26.49
C ILE A 654 17.93 -45.75 -27.92
N SER A 655 17.11 -45.24 -28.86
CA SER A 655 17.54 -45.06 -30.26
C SER A 655 18.63 -44.03 -30.38
N LEU A 656 18.55 -42.92 -29.62
CA LEU A 656 19.59 -41.89 -29.59
C LEU A 656 20.90 -42.42 -29.00
N VAL A 657 20.83 -43.18 -27.91
CA VAL A 657 21.99 -43.81 -27.28
C VAL A 657 22.61 -44.84 -28.24
N THR A 658 21.81 -45.60 -28.98
CA THR A 658 22.27 -46.56 -29.94
C THR A 658 22.98 -45.88 -31.13
N LEU A 659 22.42 -44.78 -31.65
CA LEU A 659 23.04 -43.95 -32.69
C LEU A 659 24.40 -43.36 -32.23
N VAL A 660 24.46 -42.87 -30.99
CA VAL A 660 25.72 -42.36 -30.40
C VAL A 660 26.70 -43.50 -30.23
N ALA A 661 26.25 -44.67 -29.81
CA ALA A 661 27.12 -45.87 -29.68
C ALA A 661 27.64 -46.33 -31.05
N ILE A 662 26.80 -46.32 -32.10
CA ILE A 662 27.22 -46.61 -33.47
C ILE A 662 28.20 -45.54 -33.97
N GLY A 663 27.97 -44.28 -33.69
CA GLY A 663 28.87 -43.17 -34.02
C GLY A 663 30.24 -43.30 -33.34
N VAL A 664 30.26 -43.66 -32.06
CA VAL A 664 31.48 -43.90 -31.29
C VAL A 664 32.21 -45.15 -31.77
N THR A 665 31.51 -46.22 -32.14
CA THR A 665 32.13 -47.42 -32.71
C THR A 665 32.64 -47.16 -34.12
N ALA A 666 31.92 -46.40 -34.96
CA ALA A 666 32.39 -45.99 -36.28
C ALA A 666 33.64 -45.10 -36.21
N SER A 667 33.68 -44.17 -35.22
CA SER A 667 34.85 -43.33 -35.01
C SER A 667 36.07 -44.13 -34.47
N ARG A 668 35.82 -45.23 -33.70
CA ARG A 668 36.92 -46.12 -33.22
C ARG A 668 37.44 -47.08 -34.32
N THR A 669 36.60 -47.42 -35.29
CA THR A 669 37.05 -48.22 -36.45
C THR A 669 37.75 -47.40 -37.53
N ALA A 670 37.56 -46.05 -37.51
CA ALA A 670 38.30 -45.16 -38.42
C ALA A 670 39.76 -44.83 -37.97
N VAL A 671 40.16 -45.26 -36.76
CA VAL A 671 41.48 -44.91 -36.17
C VAL A 671 42.46 -46.06 -36.26
N THR A 672 42.14 -47.13 -36.99
CA THR A 672 43.08 -48.29 -37.18
C THR A 672 43.39 -48.61 -38.64
N PHE A 673 43.76 -47.57 -39.39
CA PHE A 673 44.54 -47.81 -40.65
C PHE A 673 45.22 -46.47 -40.99
N ASP A 674 46.45 -46.35 -40.68
CA ASP A 674 47.67 -46.05 -41.37
C ASP A 674 48.71 -45.44 -40.44
N GLU A 675 49.63 -46.29 -40.03
CA GLU A 675 51.02 -45.95 -39.80
C GLU A 675 51.71 -46.15 -41.15
N ASP A 676 52.26 -45.11 -41.66
CA ASP A 676 53.58 -45.00 -42.25
C ASP A 676 53.67 -43.88 -43.27
N HIS A 677 54.52 -43.00 -42.99
CA HIS A 677 55.48 -42.22 -43.73
C HIS A 677 55.49 -40.70 -43.45
N LEU A 678 56.41 -40.35 -42.57
CA LEU A 678 57.62 -39.57 -42.89
C LEU A 678 57.45 -38.10 -43.30
N MET A 679 58.14 -37.32 -42.49
CA MET A 679 58.96 -36.14 -42.76
C MET A 679 58.32 -34.78 -42.68
N ASP A 680 58.86 -34.11 -41.68
CA ASP A 680 59.56 -32.85 -41.68
C ASP A 680 58.81 -31.62 -42.33
N ASP A 681 58.61 -30.67 -41.58
CA ASP A 681 59.35 -29.41 -41.47
C ASP A 681 58.52 -28.32 -40.71
N ASP A 682 59.20 -27.87 -39.70
CA ASP A 682 59.30 -26.51 -39.20
C ASP A 682 58.37 -25.44 -39.81
N TRP A 683 57.87 -24.65 -38.96
CA TRP A 683 58.07 -23.23 -38.78
C TRP A 683 57.09 -22.60 -37.77
N GLU A 684 57.67 -22.18 -36.66
CA GLU A 684 57.61 -20.93 -35.93
C GLU A 684 56.30 -20.10 -35.95
N GLU A 685 55.90 -19.83 -34.74
CA GLU A 685 55.64 -18.52 -34.11
C GLU A 685 54.95 -17.47 -34.99
N ASP A 686 53.91 -16.94 -34.48
CA ASP A 686 53.94 -15.60 -33.96
C ASP A 686 52.67 -15.23 -33.16
N HIS A 687 52.95 -14.59 -32.06
CA HIS A 687 52.07 -13.77 -31.25
C HIS A 687 51.35 -12.71 -32.09
N GLU A 688 50.18 -12.31 -31.64
CA GLU A 688 49.96 -10.92 -31.35
C GLU A 688 48.61 -10.76 -30.60
N ASP A 689 48.79 -10.14 -29.48
CA ASP A 689 47.84 -9.37 -28.70
C ASP A 689 47.09 -8.34 -29.53
N ASP A 690 45.94 -7.97 -29.07
CA ASP A 690 45.36 -6.59 -29.05
C ASP A 690 43.96 -6.73 -28.44
N GLU A 691 43.69 -6.35 -27.22
CA GLU A 691 43.65 -5.02 -26.61
C GLU A 691 42.60 -4.08 -27.25
N PHE A 692 41.75 -3.55 -26.33
CA PHE A 692 40.94 -2.30 -26.40
C PHE A 692 39.68 -2.32 -27.29
N ASP A 693 38.54 -1.87 -26.82
CA ASP A 693 38.18 -0.59 -26.22
C ASP A 693 36.80 -0.62 -25.53
N GLU A 694 36.76 -0.21 -24.38
CA GLU A 694 35.98 0.74 -23.59
C GLU A 694 35.37 1.86 -24.47
N TYR A 695 34.06 2.04 -24.39
CA TYR A 695 33.41 3.35 -24.57
C TYR A 695 32.29 3.55 -23.60
N ASP A 696 32.50 4.52 -22.76
CA ASP A 696 31.59 5.28 -21.94
C ASP A 696 30.60 6.12 -22.75
N GLU A 697 29.53 6.51 -22.06
CA GLU A 697 28.75 7.77 -22.15
C GLU A 697 27.82 7.98 -23.37
N ASP A 698 26.53 8.05 -23.09
CA ASP A 698 25.75 9.25 -22.74
C ASP A 698 24.37 8.88 -22.17
#